data_a718ae3d132b0e602436bb782bf3ac5e
#
_entry.id   a718ae3d132b0e602436bb782bf3ac5e
#
_cell.length_a   1.000
_cell.length_b   1.000
_cell.length_c   1.000
_cell.angle_alpha   90.00
_cell.angle_beta   90.00
_cell.angle_gamma   90.00
#
_symmetry.space_group_name_H-M   'P 1'
#
loop_
_entity.id
_entity.type
_entity.pdbx_description
1 polymer ?
#
loop_
_entity_poly.entity_id
_entity_poly.type
_entity_poly.pdbx_seq_one_letter_code
_entity_poly.pdbx_strand_id
1 'polypeptide(L)'
;MKANYEDDDDIVSGDFRKVPIDTSNTGGVEVYSLYSSTSYAKDRLKKKIIRYALIVIAIIIFAIITKKFLWEGIVQIFRDDNYDDTFGKNYNQTFDDGGLGFNQGELFFLSQNLSHINLDIFASPQLRNKKKINLINKLEISLSVEYDKFVHLKIKDADKDRWEVPEEDVLNQDYLFALEDNKIPLSVYSSYLDSKNYYIEFLSNKYSDDRDFDHFRDIDVNDENPELTNEFAFRLMTNDEEQFYYFNTSEKFIFSDNYINFQSEITSENIYGFGERTHDFKLNEGLYTIWPKDPSGTKYDVGVGGGNQYSHQPIGLHKTKYKNLWLGFVFLNTNAQDVKINKINDTNYGLEHKTIGGIIDYYVIVDNSPEEVLKNIQFLLGIPTLPPFWSLGNHQSRYGYKNFEEFKNVYESYKKNEIPIDTMWIDIDAMEKYELFTVNENFSKLGPYVKDVIHKEGGKFVPIVDIGVSYENLNSTLLQLGKKLNIFIQSNYTKKPLIGQVWPGKTVFPDFMNPKSCEFWHFGLNKYQKLINFDGIWLDMNEPANLLKDSKCITEIADEKQCTKDKNIYDISNLPYIPGYNEKTGTILSQKSISENAIINENLTVYDTKPLISYFEGKTTFEYLNNSLTRPFILSRSTTLGSGKYVFHWLGDNFSSESDIKNSISGIFNFNIFGIPFTGADICGFFSDSEKNLCIRWYNLGSFYPFMRNHNDKRSKDQFPWSFADINPKVNNTKDKATDNKYDIIKLIKDNVNIRYSLLRYMYSQLFLISINEKGSFFKPLMFEFPEEETSYEDIESKIMFGEAFLLCAFYDLSEKDKEFILPNITFNKYPSGKTVLNHGDKDTKIKLSGKLDEVHLFLREGYIIPKQNTFNKYILNTMKLREEKIDLIINVDCYNQSQGVIFYDNDEIDTISEKRFYRVDMNFTNNKLNIVTTKNNLLRYKNKDKFLGSVEIWNAGKVYENIGKDKNKKYRMEINFKKDADKDKEIIEGKYDSENDKVVYEINEKKWDISIFDIEEVLFN
;
A
#
# COMPACT_ATOMS: atom_id res chain seq x y z
N MET A 1 37.78 10.14 17.09
CA MET A 1 36.92 10.68 18.14
C MET A 1 35.67 9.81 18.16
N LYS A 2 35.44 9.07 19.24
CA LYS A 2 34.24 8.25 19.38
C LYS A 2 33.06 9.20 19.65
N ALA A 3 32.14 9.29 18.73
CA ALA A 3 30.85 9.93 18.96
C ALA A 3 30.01 8.96 19.78
N ASN A 4 29.68 9.32 20.99
CA ASN A 4 28.71 8.64 21.82
C ASN A 4 27.34 8.98 21.24
N TYR A 5 26.71 7.99 20.65
CA TYR A 5 25.26 8.03 20.41
C TYR A 5 24.60 7.61 21.73
N GLU A 6 24.13 8.58 22.48
CA GLU A 6 23.14 8.32 23.53
C GLU A 6 21.77 8.18 22.85
N ASP A 7 21.25 6.95 22.93
CA ASP A 7 19.88 6.63 22.51
C ASP A 7 18.91 7.20 23.54
N ASP A 8 18.14 8.20 23.15
CA ASP A 8 16.94 8.62 23.87
C ASP A 8 15.78 7.66 23.55
N ASP A 9 15.80 6.49 24.13
CA ASP A 9 14.63 5.62 24.33
C ASP A 9 14.42 5.42 25.83
N ASP A 10 13.96 6.48 26.51
CA ASP A 10 13.37 6.34 27.83
C ASP A 10 11.93 5.87 27.69
N ILE A 11 11.74 4.58 27.75
CA ILE A 11 10.57 3.93 28.38
C ILE A 11 10.90 2.45 28.60
N VAL A 12 11.05 2.09 29.88
CA VAL A 12 10.91 0.75 30.49
C VAL A 12 12.03 -0.26 30.20
N SER A 13 13.03 -0.28 31.04
CA SER A 13 13.61 -1.55 31.50
C SER A 13 14.30 -1.38 32.85
N GLY A 14 13.87 -2.15 33.81
CA GLY A 14 14.43 -2.18 35.14
C GLY A 14 15.90 -2.67 35.17
N ASP A 15 16.67 -1.97 35.96
CA ASP A 15 18.06 -2.20 36.27
C ASP A 15 18.37 -3.64 36.72
N PHE A 16 19.21 -4.33 35.98
CA PHE A 16 20.02 -5.40 36.47
C PHE A 16 21.50 -5.03 36.30
N ARG A 17 22.08 -4.50 37.37
CA ARG A 17 23.56 -4.33 37.48
C ARG A 17 24.19 -5.69 37.62
N LYS A 18 25.05 -6.08 36.70
CA LYS A 18 26.05 -7.15 36.91
C LYS A 18 27.29 -6.55 37.57
N VAL A 19 27.61 -7.07 38.74
CA VAL A 19 28.92 -6.89 39.42
C VAL A 19 29.88 -7.95 38.88
N PRO A 20 31.10 -7.60 38.50
CA PRO A 20 32.10 -8.58 38.06
C PRO A 20 32.64 -9.36 39.27
N ILE A 21 32.69 -10.67 39.17
CA ILE A 21 33.40 -11.56 40.14
C ILE A 21 34.76 -11.91 39.53
N ASP A 22 35.75 -11.52 40.28
CA ASP A 22 37.14 -11.90 40.06
C ASP A 22 37.38 -13.34 40.56
N THR A 23 37.96 -14.18 39.72
CA THR A 23 38.26 -15.56 40.05
C THR A 23 39.77 -15.71 40.31
N SER A 24 40.12 -15.79 41.57
CA SER A 24 41.38 -16.50 41.94
C SER A 24 41.34 -16.98 43.39
N ASN A 25 41.64 -18.24 43.50
CA ASN A 25 42.22 -19.03 44.62
C ASN A 25 41.33 -19.75 45.67
N THR A 26 41.25 -21.01 45.46
CA THR A 26 41.56 -22.16 46.36
C THR A 26 40.92 -22.27 47.75
N GLY A 27 40.32 -23.40 47.95
CA GLY A 27 40.55 -24.26 49.14
C GLY A 27 39.50 -24.33 50.20
N GLY A 28 39.01 -25.54 50.43
CA GLY A 28 38.64 -26.02 51.80
C GLY A 28 37.14 -26.20 52.06
N VAL A 29 36.80 -27.46 52.19
CA VAL A 29 35.59 -28.04 52.78
C VAL A 29 35.42 -27.64 54.22
N GLU A 30 34.22 -27.31 54.69
CA GLU A 30 33.65 -27.84 55.94
C GLU A 30 32.17 -27.60 56.07
N VAL A 31 31.49 -28.69 56.48
CA VAL A 31 30.07 -28.76 56.82
C VAL A 31 29.92 -28.51 58.32
N TYR A 32 29.05 -27.62 58.73
CA TYR A 32 28.41 -27.66 60.05
C TYR A 32 26.98 -27.24 60.05
N SER A 33 26.15 -28.14 60.53
CA SER A 33 24.76 -27.93 60.93
C SER A 33 24.69 -27.21 62.26
N LEU A 34 23.76 -26.28 62.45
CA LEU A 34 23.22 -26.01 63.78
C LEU A 34 21.80 -25.47 63.74
N TYR A 35 20.93 -26.17 64.39
CA TYR A 35 19.56 -25.82 64.77
C TYR A 35 19.54 -24.74 65.87
N SER A 36 18.40 -24.01 65.86
CA SER A 36 17.67 -23.25 66.91
C SER A 36 17.88 -21.73 66.92
N SER A 37 16.78 -21.11 66.54
CA SER A 37 16.15 -20.01 67.32
C SER A 37 14.89 -19.51 66.58
N THR A 38 13.78 -20.19 66.70
CA THR A 38 12.54 -20.04 65.98
C THR A 38 11.46 -19.24 66.74
N SER A 39 11.76 -18.19 67.43
CA SER A 39 10.73 -17.39 68.08
C SER A 39 10.79 -15.89 67.70
N TYR A 40 11.95 -15.30 67.56
CA TYR A 40 12.10 -13.88 67.32
C TYR A 40 12.02 -13.49 65.83
N ALA A 41 12.33 -14.43 64.95
CA ALA A 41 12.27 -14.23 63.52
C ALA A 41 10.80 -14.25 63.00
N LYS A 42 9.90 -15.08 63.57
CA LYS A 42 8.49 -15.17 63.19
C LYS A 42 7.72 -13.88 63.50
N ASP A 43 8.03 -13.20 64.59
CA ASP A 43 7.33 -11.96 64.98
C ASP A 43 7.77 -10.74 64.13
N ARG A 44 9.04 -10.70 63.76
CA ARG A 44 9.55 -9.68 62.79
C ARG A 44 9.00 -9.91 61.38
N LEU A 45 8.87 -11.15 60.98
CA LEU A 45 8.30 -11.51 59.67
C LEU A 45 6.78 -11.21 59.61
N LYS A 46 6.05 -11.54 60.67
CA LYS A 46 4.63 -11.16 60.82
C LYS A 46 4.43 -9.62 60.76
N LYS A 47 5.24 -8.86 61.50
CA LYS A 47 5.19 -7.37 61.46
C LYS A 47 5.57 -6.80 60.10
N LYS A 48 6.50 -7.40 59.39
CA LYS A 48 6.83 -7.02 58.01
C LYS A 48 5.68 -7.38 57.04
N ILE A 49 5.12 -8.57 57.11
CA ILE A 49 3.98 -9.00 56.30
C ILE A 49 2.78 -8.11 56.54
N ILE A 50 2.46 -7.75 57.80
CA ILE A 50 1.38 -6.84 58.13
C ILE A 50 1.66 -5.41 57.56
N ARG A 51 2.91 -4.93 57.65
CA ARG A 51 3.26 -3.63 57.03
C ARG A 51 3.14 -3.66 55.50
N TYR A 52 3.61 -4.72 54.87
CA TYR A 52 3.47 -4.86 53.41
C TYR A 52 1.98 -5.00 52.99
N ALA A 53 1.19 -5.76 53.73
CA ALA A 53 -0.24 -5.87 53.52
C ALA A 53 -0.96 -4.51 53.67
N LEU A 54 -0.59 -3.71 54.67
CA LEU A 54 -1.13 -2.37 54.86
C LEU A 54 -0.71 -1.40 53.76
N ILE A 55 0.55 -1.51 53.27
CA ILE A 55 1.00 -0.71 52.12
C ILE A 55 0.26 -1.13 50.83
N VAL A 56 0.07 -2.42 50.61
CA VAL A 56 -0.72 -2.89 49.44
C VAL A 56 -2.18 -2.45 49.54
N ILE A 57 -2.77 -2.52 50.73
CA ILE A 57 -4.13 -2.02 50.96
C ILE A 57 -4.22 -0.49 50.74
N ALA A 58 -3.21 0.27 51.22
CA ALA A 58 -3.15 1.70 50.98
C ALA A 58 -2.97 2.03 49.47
N ILE A 59 -2.16 1.25 48.74
CA ILE A 59 -2.02 1.39 47.30
C ILE A 59 -3.31 1.03 46.57
N ILE A 60 -4.01 -0.01 47.00
CA ILE A 60 -5.32 -0.39 46.41
C ILE A 60 -6.36 0.68 46.72
N ILE A 61 -6.42 1.23 47.94
CA ILE A 61 -7.33 2.33 48.31
C ILE A 61 -6.98 3.58 47.52
N PHE A 62 -5.70 3.90 47.37
CA PHE A 62 -5.24 5.02 46.54
C PHE A 62 -5.60 4.81 45.06
N ALA A 63 -5.43 3.57 44.53
CA ALA A 63 -5.82 3.23 43.18
C ALA A 63 -7.35 3.28 42.96
N ILE A 64 -8.15 2.91 43.97
CA ILE A 64 -9.60 3.01 43.91
C ILE A 64 -10.05 4.48 43.97
N ILE A 65 -9.41 5.28 44.82
CA ILE A 65 -9.69 6.74 44.92
C ILE A 65 -9.27 7.43 43.63
N THR A 66 -8.06 7.16 43.13
CA THR A 66 -7.59 7.72 41.84
C THR A 66 -8.42 7.24 40.65
N LYS A 67 -8.84 5.95 40.65
CA LYS A 67 -9.76 5.43 39.64
C LYS A 67 -11.13 6.10 39.71
N LYS A 68 -11.63 6.41 40.93
CA LYS A 68 -12.90 7.13 41.08
C LYS A 68 -12.78 8.58 40.62
N PHE A 69 -11.69 9.28 40.97
CA PHE A 69 -11.42 10.64 40.47
C PHE A 69 -11.13 10.69 38.98
N LEU A 70 -10.38 9.68 38.45
CA LEU A 70 -10.16 9.53 37.01
C LEU A 70 -11.45 9.14 36.29
N TRP A 71 -12.30 8.28 36.91
CA TRP A 71 -13.58 7.89 36.31
C TRP A 71 -14.59 9.04 36.32
N GLU A 72 -14.67 9.82 37.41
CA GLU A 72 -15.51 11.01 37.45
C GLU A 72 -14.98 12.10 36.51
N GLY A 73 -13.66 12.25 36.40
CA GLY A 73 -13.01 13.13 35.40
C GLY A 73 -13.21 12.62 33.95
N ILE A 74 -13.13 11.30 33.75
CA ILE A 74 -13.38 10.70 32.44
C ILE A 74 -14.88 10.77 32.09
N VAL A 75 -15.77 10.53 33.01
CA VAL A 75 -17.23 10.64 32.78
C VAL A 75 -17.63 12.11 32.56
N GLN A 76 -16.91 13.07 33.12
CA GLN A 76 -17.11 14.49 32.85
C GLN A 76 -16.52 14.89 31.49
N ILE A 77 -15.41 14.25 31.07
CA ILE A 77 -14.80 14.38 29.73
C ILE A 77 -15.71 13.71 28.66
N PHE A 78 -16.36 12.57 28.97
CA PHE A 78 -17.28 11.90 28.06
C PHE A 78 -18.74 12.46 28.12
N ARG A 79 -19.04 13.37 29.04
CA ARG A 79 -20.33 14.10 29.06
C ARG A 79 -20.26 15.46 28.36
N ASP A 80 -19.08 16.03 28.22
CA ASP A 80 -18.87 17.11 27.28
C ASP A 80 -18.62 16.46 25.91
N ASP A 81 -19.59 16.54 25.04
CA ASP A 81 -19.49 16.19 23.59
C ASP A 81 -18.49 17.07 22.84
N ASN A 82 -17.38 17.43 23.48
CA ASN A 82 -16.39 18.38 23.02
C ASN A 82 -14.98 17.83 23.13
N TYR A 83 -14.72 16.62 22.61
CA TYR A 83 -13.37 16.21 22.28
C TYR A 83 -13.07 16.61 20.85
N ASP A 84 -13.21 17.91 20.62
CA ASP A 84 -12.80 18.49 19.35
C ASP A 84 -11.87 19.67 19.66
N ASP A 85 -10.64 19.52 19.25
CA ASP A 85 -9.70 20.60 19.02
C ASP A 85 -9.63 21.71 20.07
N THR A 86 -8.71 21.65 21.00
CA THR A 86 -8.39 22.88 21.75
C THR A 86 -7.87 24.00 20.85
N PHE A 87 -7.31 23.67 19.68
CA PHE A 87 -7.08 24.65 18.59
C PHE A 87 -8.36 24.88 17.76
N GLY A 88 -9.15 23.86 17.45
CA GLY A 88 -10.43 23.95 16.79
C GLY A 88 -11.51 24.59 17.69
N LYS A 89 -11.52 24.32 19.01
CA LYS A 89 -12.52 24.92 19.93
C LYS A 89 -12.54 26.44 19.91
N ASN A 90 -11.40 27.08 19.78
CA ASN A 90 -11.38 28.53 19.61
C ASN A 90 -11.84 28.99 18.22
N TYR A 91 -11.84 28.09 17.23
CA TYR A 91 -12.35 28.33 15.88
C TYR A 91 -13.79 27.83 15.72
N ASN A 92 -14.11 26.61 16.22
CA ASN A 92 -15.46 26.05 16.14
C ASN A 92 -16.48 26.81 16.99
N GLN A 93 -16.12 27.36 18.16
CA GLN A 93 -17.03 28.19 18.92
C GLN A 93 -17.43 29.50 18.20
N THR A 94 -16.68 29.86 17.13
CA THR A 94 -17.03 31.00 16.27
C THR A 94 -17.72 30.57 14.97
N PHE A 95 -17.77 29.27 14.69
CA PHE A 95 -18.44 28.72 13.52
C PHE A 95 -19.77 28.02 13.87
N ASP A 96 -19.96 27.55 15.12
CA ASP A 96 -21.21 26.90 15.56
C ASP A 96 -22.37 27.91 15.87
N ASP A 97 -22.09 29.20 15.98
CA ASP A 97 -23.12 30.23 16.15
C ASP A 97 -23.68 30.77 14.81
N GLY A 98 -24.07 29.87 13.98
CA GLY A 98 -24.65 30.19 12.68
C GLY A 98 -23.58 30.10 11.58
N GLY A 99 -23.85 29.29 10.59
CA GLY A 99 -23.00 29.09 9.42
C GLY A 99 -22.38 30.35 8.90
N LEU A 100 -21.28 30.27 8.23
CA LEU A 100 -20.64 31.43 7.60
C LEU A 100 -21.72 32.26 6.89
N GLY A 101 -22.30 33.22 7.61
CA GLY A 101 -23.26 34.14 7.05
C GLY A 101 -22.53 35.01 6.04
N PHE A 102 -22.57 34.56 4.78
CA PHE A 102 -22.08 35.37 3.67
C PHE A 102 -23.04 36.53 3.51
N ASN A 103 -22.60 37.76 3.82
CA ASN A 103 -23.35 38.95 3.45
C ASN A 103 -23.11 39.23 1.97
N GLN A 104 -24.17 39.09 1.18
CA GLN A 104 -24.37 39.60 -0.18
C GLN A 104 -23.10 39.89 -0.98
N GLY A 105 -22.67 39.01 -1.81
CA GLY A 105 -21.74 39.18 -2.90
C GLY A 105 -22.39 38.79 -4.22
N GLU A 106 -21.98 39.42 -5.30
CA GLU A 106 -22.60 39.29 -6.61
C GLU A 106 -22.04 38.07 -7.38
N LEU A 107 -22.91 37.24 -7.90
CA LEU A 107 -22.58 36.17 -8.84
C LEU A 107 -22.66 36.76 -10.25
N PHE A 108 -21.52 36.87 -10.93
CA PHE A 108 -21.51 37.22 -12.35
C PHE A 108 -21.42 35.97 -13.20
N PHE A 109 -22.44 35.66 -13.96
CA PHE A 109 -22.36 34.68 -15.03
C PHE A 109 -21.62 35.31 -16.23
N LEU A 110 -20.35 34.97 -16.39
CA LEU A 110 -19.62 35.35 -17.60
C LEU A 110 -19.66 34.18 -18.56
N SER A 111 -20.47 34.35 -19.64
CA SER A 111 -20.55 33.56 -20.86
C SER A 111 -21.47 32.32 -20.87
N GLN A 112 -21.94 32.00 -22.08
CA GLN A 112 -22.86 30.90 -22.43
C GLN A 112 -22.30 29.48 -22.18
N ASN A 113 -21.16 29.33 -21.54
CA ASN A 113 -20.61 28.05 -21.11
C ASN A 113 -20.58 28.01 -19.59
N LEU A 114 -21.48 27.25 -18.98
CA LEU A 114 -21.61 27.05 -17.54
C LEU A 114 -20.41 26.37 -16.87
N SER A 115 -19.25 26.29 -17.52
CA SER A 115 -18.06 25.63 -16.97
C SER A 115 -17.30 26.45 -15.93
N HIS A 116 -17.55 27.76 -15.81
CA HIS A 116 -16.84 28.61 -14.85
C HIS A 116 -17.80 29.54 -14.12
N ILE A 117 -17.75 29.51 -12.80
CA ILE A 117 -18.51 30.37 -11.89
C ILE A 117 -17.52 31.19 -11.09
N ASN A 118 -17.61 32.52 -11.14
CA ASN A 118 -16.87 33.40 -10.25
C ASN A 118 -17.72 33.73 -9.03
N LEU A 119 -17.26 33.34 -7.86
CA LEU A 119 -17.88 33.61 -6.56
C LEU A 119 -17.12 34.67 -5.81
N ASP A 120 -17.77 35.81 -5.56
CA ASP A 120 -17.25 36.80 -4.63
C ASP A 120 -17.67 36.40 -3.21
N ILE A 121 -16.77 35.82 -2.45
CA ILE A 121 -17.02 35.43 -1.05
C ILE A 121 -16.59 36.54 -0.12
N PHE A 122 -17.54 37.20 0.53
CA PHE A 122 -17.25 38.14 1.59
C PHE A 122 -17.24 37.46 2.95
N ALA A 123 -16.08 37.37 3.53
CA ALA A 123 -15.92 36.83 4.87
C ALA A 123 -16.70 37.65 5.90
N SER A 124 -17.35 36.93 6.82
CA SER A 124 -18.03 37.56 7.96
C SER A 124 -17.09 38.51 8.72
N PRO A 125 -17.57 39.67 9.21
CA PRO A 125 -16.75 40.61 9.97
C PRO A 125 -16.10 40.01 11.23
N GLN A 126 -16.67 38.95 11.79
CA GLN A 126 -16.15 38.23 12.96
C GLN A 126 -14.86 37.48 12.69
N LEU A 127 -14.68 36.98 11.48
CA LEU A 127 -13.46 36.30 11.05
C LEU A 127 -12.32 37.25 10.71
N ARG A 128 -12.64 38.45 10.20
CA ARG A 128 -11.64 39.48 9.88
C ARG A 128 -10.84 39.98 11.11
N ASN A 129 -11.36 39.80 12.31
CA ASN A 129 -10.70 40.23 13.54
C ASN A 129 -9.75 39.20 14.16
N LYS A 130 -9.66 37.98 13.62
CA LYS A 130 -8.70 36.98 14.08
C LYS A 130 -7.40 37.14 13.27
N LYS A 131 -6.35 37.61 13.89
CA LYS A 131 -5.03 37.97 13.33
C LYS A 131 -4.27 36.86 12.58
N LYS A 132 -4.83 35.67 12.41
CA LYS A 132 -4.12 34.50 11.86
C LYS A 132 -4.65 33.99 10.53
N ILE A 133 -5.80 34.40 10.06
CA ILE A 133 -6.42 33.94 8.82
C ILE A 133 -6.58 35.12 7.86
N ASN A 134 -5.91 35.07 6.73
CA ASN A 134 -6.14 35.98 5.61
C ASN A 134 -7.18 35.31 4.71
N LEU A 135 -8.42 35.74 4.84
CA LEU A 135 -9.49 35.20 3.96
C LEU A 135 -9.34 35.77 2.57
N ILE A 136 -9.56 34.91 1.60
CA ILE A 136 -9.60 35.26 0.18
C ILE A 136 -11.01 35.76 -0.12
N ASN A 137 -11.12 36.89 -0.77
CA ASN A 137 -12.41 37.55 -0.98
C ASN A 137 -13.10 37.11 -2.26
N LYS A 138 -12.37 36.57 -3.23
CA LYS A 138 -12.89 36.19 -4.51
C LYS A 138 -12.35 34.82 -4.92
N LEU A 139 -13.24 33.90 -5.23
CA LEU A 139 -12.89 32.54 -5.68
C LEU A 139 -13.40 32.31 -7.09
N GLU A 140 -12.58 31.65 -7.87
CA GLU A 140 -12.97 31.05 -9.15
C GLU A 140 -13.32 29.58 -8.90
N ILE A 141 -14.52 29.18 -9.29
CA ILE A 141 -14.99 27.80 -9.23
C ILE A 141 -15.19 27.29 -10.65
N SER A 142 -14.58 26.16 -10.96
CA SER A 142 -14.90 25.39 -12.14
C SER A 142 -15.40 24.01 -11.74
N LEU A 143 -16.45 23.56 -12.39
CA LEU A 143 -16.96 22.20 -12.25
C LEU A 143 -17.17 21.64 -13.66
N SER A 144 -16.60 20.48 -13.91
CA SER A 144 -16.73 19.77 -15.19
C SER A 144 -17.05 18.31 -14.93
N VAL A 145 -17.61 17.65 -15.94
CA VAL A 145 -17.61 16.20 -15.98
C VAL A 145 -16.79 15.77 -17.18
N GLU A 146 -15.95 14.80 -16.93
CA GLU A 146 -14.93 14.37 -17.86
C GLU A 146 -15.08 12.86 -18.07
N TYR A 147 -15.03 12.41 -19.33
CA TYR A 147 -15.19 11.00 -19.71
C TYR A 147 -16.45 10.32 -19.14
N ASP A 148 -17.52 11.09 -18.89
CA ASP A 148 -18.77 10.63 -18.27
C ASP A 148 -18.62 9.94 -16.89
N LYS A 149 -17.50 10.11 -16.20
CA LYS A 149 -17.18 9.39 -14.97
C LYS A 149 -16.55 10.24 -13.89
N PHE A 150 -15.87 11.31 -14.28
CA PHE A 150 -15.14 12.18 -13.34
C PHE A 150 -15.92 13.49 -13.17
N VAL A 151 -16.41 13.72 -11.98
CA VAL A 151 -16.91 15.05 -11.57
C VAL A 151 -15.73 15.80 -10.98
N HIS A 152 -15.21 16.78 -11.71
CA HIS A 152 -14.02 17.53 -11.36
C HIS A 152 -14.36 18.91 -10.85
N LEU A 153 -14.11 19.16 -9.57
CA LEU A 153 -14.31 20.44 -8.89
C LEU A 153 -12.96 21.12 -8.65
N LYS A 154 -12.78 22.30 -9.22
CA LYS A 154 -11.60 23.14 -8.98
C LYS A 154 -12.01 24.48 -8.40
N ILE A 155 -11.47 24.84 -7.23
CA ILE A 155 -11.74 26.14 -6.56
C ILE A 155 -10.40 26.77 -6.22
N LYS A 156 -10.18 28.01 -6.69
CA LYS A 156 -8.94 28.75 -6.50
C LYS A 156 -9.17 30.23 -6.22
N ASP A 157 -8.13 30.93 -5.80
CA ASP A 157 -8.12 32.39 -5.67
C ASP A 157 -8.25 33.02 -7.07
N ALA A 158 -9.26 33.86 -7.27
CA ALA A 158 -9.49 34.51 -8.56
C ALA A 158 -8.52 35.67 -8.86
N ASP A 159 -7.84 36.18 -7.83
CA ASP A 159 -6.98 37.37 -7.94
C ASP A 159 -5.48 37.02 -7.89
N LYS A 160 -5.10 35.81 -7.43
CA LYS A 160 -3.70 35.42 -7.22
C LYS A 160 -3.47 33.95 -7.57
N ASP A 161 -2.36 33.70 -8.25
CA ASP A 161 -1.87 32.35 -8.45
C ASP A 161 -1.49 31.71 -7.10
N ARG A 162 -1.87 30.48 -6.93
CA ARG A 162 -1.56 29.62 -5.79
C ARG A 162 -0.81 28.38 -6.27
N TRP A 163 -0.28 27.64 -5.31
CA TRP A 163 0.30 26.35 -5.64
C TRP A 163 -0.78 25.41 -6.21
N GLU A 164 -0.50 24.88 -7.39
CA GLU A 164 -1.24 23.80 -8.04
C GLU A 164 -0.27 22.67 -8.33
N VAL A 165 -0.74 21.43 -8.18
CA VAL A 165 0.05 20.25 -8.53
C VAL A 165 0.25 20.26 -10.06
N PRO A 166 1.48 20.05 -10.57
CA PRO A 166 1.72 20.02 -12.02
C PRO A 166 1.01 18.81 -12.66
N GLU A 167 -0.14 19.08 -13.27
CA GLU A 167 -1.01 18.07 -13.88
C GLU A 167 -0.26 17.27 -14.97
N GLU A 168 0.57 17.93 -15.77
CA GLU A 168 1.37 17.32 -16.84
C GLU A 168 2.38 16.28 -16.35
N ASP A 169 2.80 16.36 -15.09
CA ASP A 169 3.68 15.37 -14.48
C ASP A 169 2.90 14.25 -13.78
N VAL A 170 1.88 14.62 -13.00
CA VAL A 170 1.18 13.70 -12.08
C VAL A 170 0.07 12.92 -12.76
N LEU A 171 -0.72 13.57 -13.61
CA LEU A 171 -1.82 12.91 -14.31
C LEU A 171 -1.33 12.04 -15.49
N ASN A 172 -2.20 11.20 -15.97
CA ASN A 172 -1.94 10.36 -17.13
C ASN A 172 -1.95 11.18 -18.41
N GLN A 173 -0.95 11.02 -19.25
CA GLN A 173 -0.87 11.74 -20.54
C GLN A 173 -2.02 11.37 -21.49
N ASP A 174 -2.46 10.12 -21.51
CA ASP A 174 -3.61 9.71 -22.33
C ASP A 174 -4.92 10.34 -21.84
N TYR A 175 -5.07 10.54 -20.52
CA TYR A 175 -6.18 11.27 -19.95
C TYR A 175 -6.14 12.74 -20.38
N LEU A 176 -5.00 13.42 -20.21
CA LEU A 176 -4.85 14.83 -20.56
C LEU A 176 -5.01 15.09 -22.07
N PHE A 177 -4.46 14.20 -22.91
CA PHE A 177 -4.48 14.36 -24.36
C PHE A 177 -5.90 14.38 -24.94
N ALA A 178 -6.78 13.54 -24.42
CA ALA A 178 -8.15 13.45 -24.90
C ALA A 178 -9.16 14.25 -24.02
N LEU A 179 -8.68 15.02 -23.04
CA LEU A 179 -9.53 15.69 -22.05
C LEU A 179 -10.48 16.70 -22.70
N GLU A 180 -9.99 17.57 -23.59
CA GLU A 180 -10.82 18.61 -24.21
C GLU A 180 -11.98 18.04 -25.05
N ASP A 181 -11.77 16.89 -25.70
CA ASP A 181 -12.80 16.21 -26.51
C ASP A 181 -13.83 15.46 -25.62
N ASN A 182 -13.49 15.21 -24.34
CA ASN A 182 -14.30 14.46 -23.39
C ASN A 182 -14.80 15.30 -22.21
N LYS A 183 -14.59 16.63 -22.22
CA LYS A 183 -15.29 17.56 -21.34
C LYS A 183 -16.72 17.78 -21.84
N ILE A 184 -17.65 17.50 -20.98
CA ILE A 184 -19.07 17.68 -21.32
C ILE A 184 -19.54 19.02 -20.70
N PRO A 185 -20.05 19.96 -21.50
CA PRO A 185 -20.60 21.20 -20.96
C PRO A 185 -21.80 20.93 -20.04
N LEU A 186 -21.82 21.58 -18.87
CA LEU A 186 -22.83 21.37 -17.82
C LEU A 186 -24.28 21.64 -18.32
N SER A 187 -24.48 22.48 -19.35
CA SER A 187 -25.78 22.74 -19.95
C SER A 187 -26.41 21.55 -20.71
N VAL A 188 -25.64 20.48 -20.95
CA VAL A 188 -26.11 19.28 -21.69
C VAL A 188 -26.45 18.13 -20.73
N TYR A 189 -26.25 18.31 -19.44
CA TYR A 189 -26.23 17.21 -18.48
C TYR A 189 -27.55 16.53 -18.18
N SER A 190 -28.67 17.26 -18.17
CA SER A 190 -29.97 16.64 -17.86
C SER A 190 -30.40 15.58 -18.88
N SER A 191 -29.83 15.60 -20.10
CA SER A 191 -30.15 14.63 -21.13
C SER A 191 -29.10 13.54 -21.39
N TYR A 192 -27.85 13.76 -21.04
CA TYR A 192 -26.76 12.82 -21.35
C TYR A 192 -26.50 11.77 -20.26
N LEU A 193 -26.80 12.09 -19.00
CA LEU A 193 -26.67 11.18 -17.88
C LEU A 193 -27.84 10.18 -17.75
N ASP A 194 -28.94 10.39 -18.44
CA ASP A 194 -30.08 9.45 -18.50
C ASP A 194 -29.66 8.01 -18.88
N SER A 195 -28.53 7.85 -19.57
CA SER A 195 -28.00 6.52 -19.93
C SER A 195 -27.20 5.82 -18.83
N LYS A 196 -26.87 6.51 -17.72
CA LYS A 196 -25.88 6.02 -16.70
C LYS A 196 -26.38 5.88 -15.26
N ASN A 197 -27.66 5.84 -15.01
CA ASN A 197 -28.24 5.65 -13.67
C ASN A 197 -27.98 6.78 -12.64
N TYR A 198 -27.41 7.91 -13.01
CA TYR A 198 -27.25 9.09 -12.14
C TYR A 198 -27.16 10.40 -12.95
N TYR A 199 -27.43 11.52 -12.28
CA TYR A 199 -27.30 12.88 -12.83
C TYR A 199 -26.75 13.86 -11.80
N ILE A 200 -26.30 15.03 -12.26
CA ILE A 200 -25.84 16.14 -11.42
C ILE A 200 -26.92 17.20 -11.33
N GLU A 201 -27.14 17.69 -10.14
CA GLU A 201 -28.04 18.80 -9.88
C GLU A 201 -27.30 19.94 -9.18
N PHE A 202 -27.51 21.16 -9.68
CA PHE A 202 -26.94 22.38 -9.09
C PHE A 202 -27.99 23.02 -8.20
N LEU A 203 -27.53 23.53 -7.05
CA LEU A 203 -28.36 24.19 -6.07
C LEU A 203 -27.92 25.65 -5.95
N SER A 204 -28.84 26.60 -6.27
CA SER A 204 -28.64 28.01 -5.96
C SER A 204 -29.75 28.45 -5.01
N ASN A 205 -29.45 29.23 -3.98
CA ASN A 205 -30.48 29.79 -3.12
C ASN A 205 -31.19 30.98 -3.80
N LYS A 206 -32.40 30.75 -4.27
CA LYS A 206 -33.36 31.85 -4.33
C LYS A 206 -34.04 31.94 -2.98
N TYR A 207 -33.96 33.11 -2.31
CA TYR A 207 -34.69 33.36 -1.08
C TYR A 207 -36.18 33.10 -1.28
N SER A 208 -36.67 31.96 -0.80
CA SER A 208 -38.05 31.76 -0.43
C SER A 208 -38.04 30.96 0.88
N ASP A 209 -38.85 31.44 1.84
CA ASP A 209 -39.03 30.85 3.18
C ASP A 209 -39.60 29.42 3.16
N ASP A 210 -39.86 28.87 1.98
CA ASP A 210 -40.38 27.52 1.77
C ASP A 210 -39.32 26.62 1.16
N ARG A 211 -38.96 25.58 1.90
CA ARG A 211 -38.01 24.54 1.52
C ARG A 211 -38.49 23.58 0.43
N ASP A 212 -39.09 24.13 -0.63
CA ASP A 212 -39.52 23.36 -1.80
C ASP A 212 -38.45 23.47 -2.91
N PHE A 213 -37.73 22.39 -3.12
CA PHE A 213 -36.65 22.25 -4.10
C PHE A 213 -37.10 22.15 -5.56
N ASP A 214 -38.39 22.32 -5.84
CA ASP A 214 -39.00 22.11 -7.17
C ASP A 214 -38.81 23.25 -8.17
N HIS A 215 -38.08 24.32 -7.89
CA HIS A 215 -38.02 25.51 -8.73
C HIS A 215 -36.82 25.63 -9.67
N PHE A 216 -35.97 24.57 -9.79
CA PHE A 216 -34.78 24.56 -10.64
C PHE A 216 -35.03 24.42 -12.16
N ARG A 217 -36.24 24.10 -12.58
CA ARG A 217 -36.53 23.81 -14.00
C ARG A 217 -36.65 25.05 -14.92
N ASP A 218 -36.70 26.25 -14.34
CA ASP A 218 -36.97 27.48 -15.10
C ASP A 218 -35.95 28.59 -14.80
N ILE A 219 -34.64 28.33 -14.96
CA ILE A 219 -33.69 29.43 -15.09
C ILE A 219 -33.74 29.90 -16.52
N ASP A 220 -34.47 30.99 -16.74
CA ASP A 220 -34.45 31.70 -18.03
C ASP A 220 -33.06 32.34 -18.19
N VAL A 221 -32.22 31.75 -19.01
CA VAL A 221 -30.86 32.20 -19.35
C VAL A 221 -30.86 33.59 -20.04
N ASN A 222 -32.03 34.18 -20.27
CA ASN A 222 -32.20 35.50 -20.87
C ASN A 222 -32.60 36.59 -19.90
N ASP A 223 -32.56 36.32 -18.58
CA ASP A 223 -32.86 37.33 -17.57
C ASP A 223 -31.68 38.29 -17.44
N GLU A 224 -31.89 39.56 -17.85
CA GLU A 224 -30.84 40.62 -17.82
C GLU A 224 -30.42 41.04 -16.41
N ASN A 225 -31.01 40.45 -15.33
CA ASN A 225 -30.65 40.65 -13.95
C ASN A 225 -30.54 39.31 -13.18
N PRO A 226 -29.44 38.59 -13.26
CA PRO A 226 -29.25 37.43 -12.43
C PRO A 226 -29.23 37.85 -10.94
N GLU A 227 -30.21 37.40 -10.16
CA GLU A 227 -30.18 37.55 -8.71
C GLU A 227 -28.97 36.77 -8.14
N LEU A 228 -28.17 37.51 -7.36
CA LEU A 228 -26.92 37.09 -6.82
C LEU A 228 -27.10 36.06 -5.71
N THR A 229 -26.44 34.90 -5.81
CA THR A 229 -26.42 33.90 -4.73
C THR A 229 -25.03 33.84 -4.12
N ASN A 230 -24.97 33.70 -2.80
CA ASN A 230 -23.71 33.67 -2.04
C ASN A 230 -23.21 32.25 -1.79
N GLU A 231 -23.90 31.26 -2.30
CA GLU A 231 -23.66 29.85 -1.99
C GLU A 231 -23.60 29.03 -3.28
N PHE A 232 -22.62 28.14 -3.35
CA PHE A 232 -22.49 27.16 -4.40
C PHE A 232 -22.69 25.78 -3.81
N ALA A 233 -23.53 24.97 -4.44
CA ALA A 233 -23.70 23.58 -4.10
C ALA A 233 -24.03 22.73 -5.34
N PHE A 234 -23.69 21.46 -5.27
CA PHE A 234 -24.15 20.46 -6.23
C PHE A 234 -24.37 19.13 -5.54
N ARG A 235 -25.22 18.32 -6.10
CA ARG A 235 -25.47 16.95 -5.65
C ARG A 235 -25.47 15.95 -6.80
N LEU A 236 -25.10 14.73 -6.51
CA LEU A 236 -25.21 13.61 -7.42
C LEU A 236 -26.42 12.78 -7.00
N MET A 237 -27.29 12.52 -7.97
CA MET A 237 -28.57 11.89 -7.77
C MET A 237 -28.67 10.62 -8.61
N THR A 238 -29.32 9.59 -8.07
CA THR A 238 -29.75 8.44 -8.88
C THR A 238 -30.92 8.83 -9.79
N ASN A 239 -31.20 8.02 -10.81
CA ASN A 239 -32.37 8.24 -11.68
C ASN A 239 -33.72 8.12 -10.92
N ASP A 240 -33.70 7.52 -9.71
CA ASP A 240 -34.83 7.46 -8.79
C ASP A 240 -34.92 8.68 -7.86
N GLU A 241 -34.21 9.79 -8.20
CA GLU A 241 -34.18 11.06 -7.46
C GLU A 241 -33.62 10.96 -6.04
N GLU A 242 -32.74 9.99 -5.77
CA GLU A 242 -32.08 9.83 -4.47
C GLU A 242 -30.64 10.36 -4.47
N GLN A 243 -30.33 11.23 -3.50
CA GLN A 243 -29.00 11.80 -3.30
C GLN A 243 -28.01 10.75 -2.77
N PHE A 244 -26.81 10.68 -3.40
CA PHE A 244 -25.70 9.84 -2.91
C PHE A 244 -24.40 10.61 -2.67
N TYR A 245 -24.29 11.83 -3.14
CA TYR A 245 -23.19 12.76 -2.86
C TYR A 245 -23.70 14.18 -2.83
N TYR A 246 -23.19 14.99 -1.92
CA TYR A 246 -23.55 16.41 -1.81
C TYR A 246 -22.34 17.24 -1.40
N PHE A 247 -22.12 18.35 -2.07
CA PHE A 247 -21.12 19.36 -1.75
C PHE A 247 -21.76 20.73 -1.67
N ASN A 248 -21.38 21.52 -0.65
CA ASN A 248 -21.83 22.90 -0.53
C ASN A 248 -20.73 23.79 0.07
N THR A 249 -20.84 25.10 -0.20
CA THR A 249 -19.96 26.14 0.36
C THR A 249 -20.58 26.89 1.52
N SER A 250 -21.82 26.58 1.93
CA SER A 250 -22.54 27.25 3.01
C SER A 250 -22.14 26.73 4.39
N GLU A 251 -21.75 25.46 4.49
CA GLU A 251 -21.37 24.80 5.74
C GLU A 251 -19.94 24.29 5.68
N LYS A 252 -19.20 24.48 6.79
CA LYS A 252 -17.82 23.97 6.95
C LYS A 252 -16.89 24.28 5.76
N PHE A 253 -17.10 25.39 5.08
CA PHE A 253 -16.27 25.85 3.98
C PHE A 253 -15.41 27.04 4.40
N ILE A 254 -14.08 26.90 4.30
CA ILE A 254 -13.11 27.96 4.56
C ILE A 254 -12.07 27.94 3.47
N PHE A 255 -11.81 29.08 2.86
CA PHE A 255 -10.73 29.21 1.88
C PHE A 255 -9.86 30.43 2.24
N SER A 256 -8.62 30.17 2.65
CA SER A 256 -7.66 31.20 3.05
C SER A 256 -6.25 30.89 2.53
N ASP A 257 -5.31 31.80 2.75
CA ASP A 257 -3.91 31.63 2.27
C ASP A 257 -3.27 30.33 2.77
N ASN A 258 -3.55 29.94 4.03
CA ASN A 258 -2.87 28.87 4.73
C ASN A 258 -3.82 27.91 5.49
N TYR A 259 -5.09 27.92 5.14
CA TYR A 259 -6.08 26.98 5.65
C TYR A 259 -7.26 26.87 4.70
N ILE A 260 -7.50 25.68 4.23
CA ILE A 260 -8.66 25.31 3.42
C ILE A 260 -9.40 24.19 4.15
N ASN A 261 -10.70 24.35 4.30
CA ASN A 261 -11.59 23.35 4.86
C ASN A 261 -12.83 23.24 4.00
N PHE A 262 -13.22 22.04 3.65
CA PHE A 262 -14.49 21.76 2.96
C PHE A 262 -15.02 20.39 3.36
N GLN A 263 -16.33 20.20 3.31
CA GLN A 263 -16.98 18.93 3.61
C GLN A 263 -17.90 18.55 2.46
N SER A 264 -17.89 17.26 2.13
CA SER A 264 -18.94 16.63 1.33
C SER A 264 -19.74 15.64 2.18
N GLU A 265 -21.01 15.39 1.78
CA GLU A 265 -21.85 14.36 2.36
C GLU A 265 -21.89 13.14 1.46
N ILE A 266 -21.81 11.98 2.05
CA ILE A 266 -21.84 10.67 1.41
C ILE A 266 -22.80 9.74 2.15
N THR A 267 -23.27 8.70 1.48
CA THR A 267 -24.26 7.76 2.03
C THR A 267 -23.62 6.44 2.42
N SER A 268 -23.62 6.06 3.63
CA SER A 268 -23.07 4.83 4.23
C SER A 268 -21.69 5.01 4.87
N GLU A 269 -21.41 4.11 5.79
CA GLU A 269 -20.17 4.05 6.57
C GLU A 269 -19.02 3.29 5.87
N ASN A 270 -19.21 2.82 4.63
CA ASN A 270 -18.23 1.99 3.93
C ASN A 270 -17.24 2.87 3.18
N ILE A 271 -16.25 3.39 3.90
CA ILE A 271 -15.23 4.31 3.43
C ILE A 271 -13.85 3.66 3.59
N TYR A 272 -12.98 3.81 2.60
CA TYR A 272 -11.65 3.18 2.51
C TYR A 272 -10.63 4.16 1.95
N GLY A 273 -9.34 3.89 2.14
CA GLY A 273 -8.27 4.69 1.56
C GLY A 273 -7.67 5.73 2.50
N PHE A 274 -7.27 6.89 1.98
CA PHE A 274 -6.67 8.03 2.67
C PHE A 274 -5.43 7.69 3.50
N GLY A 275 -4.30 7.43 2.83
CA GLY A 275 -3.06 6.96 3.44
C GLY A 275 -1.80 7.76 3.05
N GLU A 276 -0.67 7.22 3.42
CA GLU A 276 -0.45 5.90 4.02
C GLU A 276 -0.63 5.93 5.54
N ARG A 277 -1.34 4.93 6.06
CA ARG A 277 -1.62 4.84 7.50
C ARG A 277 -1.78 3.38 7.94
N THR A 278 -1.53 3.12 9.24
CA THR A 278 -1.80 1.82 9.88
C THR A 278 -3.17 1.83 10.53
N HIS A 279 -4.16 1.21 9.93
CA HIS A 279 -5.53 1.06 10.44
C HIS A 279 -6.23 -0.14 9.78
N ASP A 280 -7.40 -0.52 10.27
CA ASP A 280 -8.26 -1.49 9.60
C ASP A 280 -8.69 -0.95 8.22
N PHE A 281 -8.93 -1.83 7.26
CA PHE A 281 -9.21 -1.41 5.89
C PHE A 281 -10.44 -0.49 5.79
N LYS A 282 -11.53 -0.85 6.48
CA LYS A 282 -12.71 0.03 6.63
C LYS A 282 -12.39 1.14 7.63
N LEU A 283 -12.56 2.39 7.20
CA LEU A 283 -12.36 3.55 8.04
C LEU A 283 -13.56 3.78 8.95
N ASN A 284 -13.27 4.10 10.21
CA ASN A 284 -14.28 4.49 11.20
C ASN A 284 -14.41 6.03 11.27
N GLU A 285 -15.37 6.52 12.05
CA GLU A 285 -15.39 7.94 12.42
C GLU A 285 -14.07 8.34 13.08
N GLY A 286 -13.44 9.41 12.61
CA GLY A 286 -12.14 9.84 13.12
C GLY A 286 -11.41 10.82 12.22
N LEU A 287 -10.17 11.12 12.60
CA LEU A 287 -9.28 12.03 11.89
C LEU A 287 -8.11 11.25 11.29
N TYR A 288 -7.87 11.43 10.01
CA TYR A 288 -6.89 10.70 9.21
C TYR A 288 -5.89 11.69 8.60
N THR A 289 -4.71 11.78 9.22
CA THR A 289 -3.63 12.66 8.73
C THR A 289 -2.91 12.04 7.54
N ILE A 290 -2.62 12.85 6.54
CA ILE A 290 -1.90 12.48 5.32
C ILE A 290 -0.72 13.44 5.15
N TRP A 291 0.49 12.94 5.45
CA TRP A 291 1.74 13.70 5.32
C TRP A 291 2.93 12.76 5.34
N PRO A 292 3.81 12.74 4.30
CA PRO A 292 4.91 11.79 4.26
C PRO A 292 5.95 12.11 5.33
N LYS A 293 6.24 11.13 6.19
CA LYS A 293 7.28 11.24 7.22
C LYS A 293 7.76 9.86 7.67
N ASP A 294 8.97 9.76 8.20
CA ASP A 294 9.46 8.57 8.87
C ASP A 294 8.87 8.49 10.30
N PRO A 295 7.94 7.58 10.59
CA PRO A 295 7.39 7.41 11.93
C PRO A 295 8.32 6.63 12.88
N SER A 296 9.49 6.16 12.41
CA SER A 296 10.37 5.23 13.12
C SER A 296 9.68 3.91 13.47
N GLY A 297 9.04 3.30 12.48
CA GLY A 297 8.28 2.06 12.56
C GLY A 297 6.77 2.25 12.52
N THR A 298 6.06 1.17 12.25
CA THR A 298 4.59 1.13 12.12
C THR A 298 3.92 1.25 13.50
N LYS A 299 4.14 2.36 14.22
CA LYS A 299 3.52 2.55 15.53
C LYS A 299 2.03 2.84 15.39
N TYR A 300 1.23 2.11 16.15
CA TYR A 300 -0.13 2.50 16.42
C TYR A 300 -0.13 3.83 17.21
N ASP A 301 -0.57 4.90 16.61
CA ASP A 301 -1.12 6.00 17.39
C ASP A 301 -2.44 5.50 18.02
N VAL A 302 -2.62 5.75 19.31
CA VAL A 302 -3.72 5.21 20.11
C VAL A 302 -5.09 5.85 19.77
N GLY A 303 -5.20 6.46 18.60
CA GLY A 303 -6.40 7.08 18.07
C GLY A 303 -7.11 6.25 17.01
N VAL A 304 -8.38 6.54 16.78
CA VAL A 304 -9.22 5.86 15.78
C VAL A 304 -8.61 5.86 14.38
N GLY A 305 -7.82 6.88 14.04
CA GLY A 305 -7.20 7.03 12.71
C GLY A 305 -5.89 6.27 12.47
N GLY A 306 -5.39 5.49 13.44
CA GLY A 306 -4.09 4.80 13.33
C GLY A 306 -2.88 5.75 13.17
N GLY A 307 -1.74 5.22 12.79
CA GLY A 307 -0.49 5.98 12.61
C GLY A 307 -0.25 6.43 11.17
N ASN A 308 0.03 7.73 10.98
CA ASN A 308 0.48 8.26 9.68
C ASN A 308 1.87 7.72 9.31
N GLN A 309 2.07 7.30 8.07
CA GLN A 309 3.25 6.59 7.57
C GLN A 309 4.02 7.41 6.51
N TYR A 310 4.72 6.70 5.63
CA TYR A 310 5.77 7.22 4.75
C TYR A 310 5.26 7.92 3.49
N SER A 311 4.05 7.59 3.01
CA SER A 311 3.51 8.07 1.75
C SER A 311 2.42 9.14 1.92
N HIS A 312 2.09 9.84 0.82
CA HIS A 312 1.04 10.83 0.75
C HIS A 312 0.02 10.44 -0.31
N GLN A 313 -1.11 9.87 0.11
CA GLN A 313 -2.13 9.30 -0.78
C GLN A 313 -3.52 9.83 -0.44
N PRO A 314 -3.89 11.04 -0.91
CA PRO A 314 -5.20 11.64 -0.66
C PRO A 314 -6.26 11.06 -1.62
N ILE A 315 -6.38 9.72 -1.60
CA ILE A 315 -7.27 8.95 -2.45
C ILE A 315 -8.20 8.13 -1.57
N GLY A 316 -9.50 8.20 -1.82
CA GLY A 316 -10.53 7.45 -1.10
C GLY A 316 -11.41 6.61 -2.01
N LEU A 317 -12.05 5.62 -1.42
CA LEU A 317 -13.05 4.77 -2.07
C LEU A 317 -14.26 4.65 -1.15
N HIS A 318 -15.46 4.69 -1.70
CA HIS A 318 -16.69 4.63 -0.95
C HIS A 318 -17.74 3.76 -1.64
N LYS A 319 -18.34 2.83 -0.88
CA LYS A 319 -19.53 2.10 -1.29
C LYS A 319 -20.76 2.87 -0.84
N THR A 320 -21.53 3.37 -1.75
CA THR A 320 -22.79 4.05 -1.41
C THR A 320 -23.82 3.06 -0.83
N LYS A 321 -24.88 3.55 -0.21
CA LYS A 321 -26.02 2.70 0.20
C LYS A 321 -26.77 2.07 -0.97
N TYR A 322 -26.56 2.58 -2.19
CA TYR A 322 -27.26 2.11 -3.40
C TYR A 322 -26.51 0.96 -4.07
N LYS A 323 -27.27 0.06 -4.65
CA LYS A 323 -26.74 -1.10 -5.32
C LYS A 323 -25.95 -0.70 -6.56
N ASN A 324 -24.81 -1.36 -6.81
CA ASN A 324 -23.95 -1.12 -7.95
C ASN A 324 -23.58 0.36 -8.13
N LEU A 325 -23.28 1.07 -7.03
CA LEU A 325 -22.84 2.46 -7.09
C LEU A 325 -21.71 2.71 -6.11
N TRP A 326 -20.53 3.04 -6.65
CA TRP A 326 -19.31 3.30 -5.93
C TRP A 326 -18.72 4.64 -6.30
N LEU A 327 -18.05 5.27 -5.35
CA LEU A 327 -17.34 6.54 -5.52
C LEU A 327 -15.85 6.37 -5.27
N GLY A 328 -15.05 7.00 -6.14
CA GLY A 328 -13.64 7.28 -5.90
C GLY A 328 -13.45 8.75 -5.60
N PHE A 329 -12.51 9.07 -4.72
CA PHE A 329 -12.11 10.43 -4.39
C PHE A 329 -10.63 10.63 -4.65
N VAL A 330 -10.27 11.68 -5.36
CA VAL A 330 -8.88 12.08 -5.55
C VAL A 330 -8.77 13.57 -5.26
N PHE A 331 -8.01 13.93 -4.23
CA PHE A 331 -7.71 15.32 -3.92
C PHE A 331 -6.31 15.66 -4.45
N LEU A 332 -6.24 16.35 -5.58
CA LEU A 332 -4.99 16.73 -6.24
C LEU A 332 -4.34 17.92 -5.51
N ASN A 333 -3.82 17.64 -4.31
CA ASN A 333 -3.19 18.62 -3.43
C ASN A 333 -2.05 17.93 -2.66
N THR A 334 -0.90 18.56 -2.59
CA THR A 334 0.34 18.04 -2.00
C THR A 334 0.71 18.65 -0.65
N ASN A 335 -0.10 19.58 -0.14
CA ASN A 335 0.08 20.11 1.20
C ASN A 335 -0.32 19.08 2.26
N ALA A 336 0.18 19.23 3.48
CA ALA A 336 -0.25 18.40 4.59
C ALA A 336 -1.75 18.55 4.83
N GLN A 337 -2.43 17.45 5.09
CA GLN A 337 -3.88 17.45 5.22
C GLN A 337 -4.39 16.41 6.22
N ASP A 338 -5.58 16.70 6.74
CA ASP A 338 -6.39 15.77 7.51
C ASP A 338 -7.71 15.51 6.80
N VAL A 339 -8.13 14.25 6.78
CA VAL A 339 -9.49 13.86 6.38
C VAL A 339 -10.24 13.45 7.63
N LYS A 340 -11.38 14.11 7.92
CA LYS A 340 -12.24 13.76 9.04
C LYS A 340 -13.51 13.09 8.54
N ILE A 341 -13.78 11.93 9.11
CA ILE A 341 -15.03 11.19 8.88
C ILE A 341 -15.90 11.35 10.11
N ASN A 342 -17.10 11.87 9.94
CA ASN A 342 -18.09 12.02 10.99
C ASN A 342 -19.49 11.61 10.52
N LYS A 343 -20.24 10.98 11.41
CA LYS A 343 -21.64 10.66 11.17
C LYS A 343 -22.49 11.94 11.24
N ILE A 344 -23.28 12.20 10.19
CA ILE A 344 -24.23 13.33 10.18
C ILE A 344 -25.59 12.86 10.70
N ASN A 345 -26.07 11.71 10.20
CA ASN A 345 -27.30 11.05 10.64
C ASN A 345 -27.17 9.53 10.43
N ASP A 346 -28.24 8.76 10.55
CA ASP A 346 -28.18 7.29 10.49
C ASP A 346 -27.72 6.74 9.14
N THR A 347 -27.82 7.52 8.06
CA THR A 347 -27.49 7.09 6.70
C THR A 347 -26.40 7.92 6.05
N ASN A 348 -26.13 9.13 6.54
CA ASN A 348 -25.20 10.07 5.90
C ASN A 348 -23.99 10.34 6.77
N TYR A 349 -22.85 10.46 6.11
CA TYR A 349 -21.55 10.74 6.70
C TYR A 349 -20.92 11.97 6.07
N GLY A 350 -20.23 12.76 6.88
CA GLY A 350 -19.42 13.89 6.41
C GLY A 350 -18.00 13.43 6.11
N LEU A 351 -17.52 13.79 4.94
CA LEU A 351 -16.12 13.65 4.54
C LEU A 351 -15.51 15.06 4.51
N GLU A 352 -14.85 15.46 5.60
CA GLU A 352 -14.31 16.80 5.78
C GLU A 352 -12.81 16.79 5.50
N HIS A 353 -12.35 17.59 4.54
CA HIS A 353 -10.96 17.78 4.17
C HIS A 353 -10.42 19.09 4.76
N LYS A 354 -9.28 19.00 5.43
CA LYS A 354 -8.55 20.15 6.01
C LYS A 354 -7.13 20.15 5.47
N THR A 355 -6.72 21.21 4.80
CA THR A 355 -5.35 21.36 4.31
C THR A 355 -4.82 22.76 4.60
N ILE A 356 -3.51 22.91 4.53
CA ILE A 356 -2.82 24.14 4.92
C ILE A 356 -2.37 24.99 3.74
N GLY A 357 -2.71 24.60 2.49
CA GLY A 357 -2.30 25.37 1.31
C GLY A 357 -2.87 24.81 0.03
N GLY A 358 -2.36 25.31 -1.08
CA GLY A 358 -2.80 24.91 -2.42
C GLY A 358 -4.18 25.43 -2.79
N ILE A 359 -4.89 24.65 -3.58
CA ILE A 359 -6.26 24.91 -4.06
C ILE A 359 -7.13 23.69 -3.74
N ILE A 360 -8.43 23.80 -3.92
CA ILE A 360 -9.31 22.64 -4.02
C ILE A 360 -9.30 22.17 -5.47
N ASP A 361 -8.70 21.02 -5.73
CA ASP A 361 -8.67 20.34 -7.02
C ASP A 361 -9.09 18.90 -6.76
N TYR A 362 -10.38 18.61 -6.92
CA TYR A 362 -11.03 17.45 -6.34
C TYR A 362 -11.86 16.69 -7.36
N TYR A 363 -11.53 15.41 -7.50
CA TYR A 363 -12.24 14.50 -8.41
C TYR A 363 -13.15 13.57 -7.61
N VAL A 364 -14.41 13.50 -8.02
CA VAL A 364 -15.37 12.46 -7.59
C VAL A 364 -15.61 11.54 -8.80
N ILE A 365 -15.20 10.30 -8.67
CA ILE A 365 -15.28 9.29 -9.72
C ILE A 365 -16.47 8.39 -9.41
N VAL A 366 -17.36 8.19 -10.37
CA VAL A 366 -18.59 7.41 -10.20
C VAL A 366 -18.58 6.19 -11.12
N ASP A 367 -18.72 4.99 -10.57
CA ASP A 367 -18.86 3.77 -11.37
C ASP A 367 -19.65 2.66 -10.63
N ASN A 368 -19.90 1.55 -11.31
CA ASN A 368 -20.78 0.48 -10.86
C ASN A 368 -20.12 -0.55 -9.92
N SER A 369 -18.81 -0.54 -9.82
CA SER A 369 -18.06 -1.50 -8.99
C SER A 369 -16.75 -0.88 -8.47
N PRO A 370 -16.17 -1.41 -7.39
CA PRO A 370 -14.89 -0.93 -6.91
C PRO A 370 -13.78 -1.11 -7.95
N GLU A 371 -13.78 -2.21 -8.71
CA GLU A 371 -12.79 -2.46 -9.77
C GLU A 371 -12.84 -1.40 -10.87
N GLU A 372 -14.03 -0.99 -11.32
CA GLU A 372 -14.16 0.06 -12.34
C GLU A 372 -13.73 1.42 -11.79
N VAL A 373 -14.04 1.73 -10.52
CA VAL A 373 -13.54 2.95 -9.87
C VAL A 373 -12.02 2.96 -9.81
N LEU A 374 -11.38 1.84 -9.44
CA LEU A 374 -9.91 1.75 -9.40
C LEU A 374 -9.27 1.88 -10.78
N LYS A 375 -9.86 1.29 -11.82
CA LYS A 375 -9.43 1.48 -13.20
C LYS A 375 -9.48 2.95 -13.62
N ASN A 376 -10.54 3.68 -13.21
CA ASN A 376 -10.68 5.09 -13.49
C ASN A 376 -9.66 5.93 -12.69
N ILE A 377 -9.39 5.63 -11.42
CA ILE A 377 -8.31 6.27 -10.65
C ILE A 377 -6.96 6.07 -11.36
N GLN A 378 -6.68 4.86 -11.85
CA GLN A 378 -5.46 4.56 -12.60
C GLN A 378 -5.43 5.25 -13.96
N PHE A 379 -6.57 5.39 -14.63
CA PHE A 379 -6.67 6.16 -15.87
C PHE A 379 -6.40 7.64 -15.63
N LEU A 380 -6.88 8.22 -14.52
CA LEU A 380 -6.62 9.60 -14.13
C LEU A 380 -5.15 9.85 -13.75
N LEU A 381 -4.60 9.04 -12.84
CA LEU A 381 -3.29 9.28 -12.23
C LEU A 381 -2.12 8.62 -12.98
N GLY A 382 -2.42 7.65 -13.81
CA GLY A 382 -1.46 6.85 -14.57
C GLY A 382 -1.57 5.37 -14.27
N ILE A 383 -1.53 4.58 -15.34
CA ILE A 383 -1.64 3.13 -15.27
C ILE A 383 -0.38 2.56 -14.62
N PRO A 384 -0.52 1.64 -13.64
CA PRO A 384 0.62 1.04 -12.96
C PRO A 384 1.57 0.31 -13.92
N THR A 385 2.86 0.52 -13.73
CA THR A 385 3.88 -0.19 -14.50
C THR A 385 3.88 -1.69 -14.20
N LEU A 386 4.05 -2.53 -15.24
CA LEU A 386 4.17 -3.97 -15.05
C LEU A 386 5.52 -4.33 -14.41
N PRO A 387 5.56 -5.04 -13.26
CA PRO A 387 6.82 -5.50 -12.70
C PRO A 387 7.51 -6.54 -13.62
N PRO A 388 8.83 -6.66 -13.63
CA PRO A 388 9.50 -7.75 -14.32
C PRO A 388 9.16 -9.10 -13.67
N PHE A 389 9.09 -10.17 -14.44
CA PHE A 389 8.65 -11.49 -13.95
C PHE A 389 9.47 -12.02 -12.77
N TRP A 390 10.78 -11.74 -12.75
CA TRP A 390 11.66 -12.16 -11.66
C TRP A 390 11.29 -11.54 -10.31
N SER A 391 10.71 -10.34 -10.31
CA SER A 391 10.35 -9.64 -9.07
C SER A 391 9.16 -10.26 -8.34
N LEU A 392 8.43 -11.17 -8.99
CA LEU A 392 7.36 -11.95 -8.36
C LEU A 392 7.92 -13.12 -7.52
N GLY A 393 9.20 -13.43 -7.64
CA GLY A 393 9.84 -14.50 -6.89
C GLY A 393 10.02 -14.20 -5.40
N ASN A 394 10.86 -14.99 -4.73
CA ASN A 394 11.21 -14.81 -3.32
C ASN A 394 12.43 -13.88 -3.18
N HIS A 395 12.36 -12.91 -2.28
CA HIS A 395 13.41 -11.92 -2.03
C HIS A 395 13.94 -12.04 -0.59
N GLN A 396 15.26 -11.92 -0.45
CA GLN A 396 15.93 -11.91 0.84
C GLN A 396 16.75 -10.64 1.05
N SER A 397 16.47 -9.93 2.11
CA SER A 397 17.15 -8.72 2.56
C SER A 397 17.51 -8.81 4.04
N ARG A 398 18.47 -8.00 4.51
CA ARG A 398 18.74 -7.72 5.91
C ARG A 398 19.49 -6.41 6.05
N TYR A 399 19.07 -5.55 6.96
CA TYR A 399 19.90 -4.52 7.54
C TYR A 399 20.80 -5.17 8.61
N GLY A 400 22.12 -5.26 8.36
CA GLY A 400 23.04 -5.85 9.33
C GLY A 400 23.86 -7.03 8.83
N TYR A 401 23.96 -7.30 7.52
CA TYR A 401 25.01 -8.18 7.02
C TYR A 401 26.37 -7.59 7.38
N LYS A 402 27.19 -8.35 8.10
CA LYS A 402 28.46 -7.85 8.64
C LYS A 402 29.55 -7.74 7.57
N ASN A 403 29.46 -8.59 6.54
CA ASN A 403 30.45 -8.67 5.46
C ASN A 403 29.93 -9.52 4.30
N PHE A 404 30.70 -9.53 3.23
CA PHE A 404 30.41 -10.33 2.04
C PHE A 404 30.24 -11.83 2.29
N GLU A 405 31.02 -12.45 3.21
CA GLU A 405 30.93 -13.90 3.46
C GLU A 405 29.59 -14.25 4.12
N GLU A 406 29.07 -13.41 5.00
CA GLU A 406 27.73 -13.61 5.59
C GLU A 406 26.65 -13.49 4.52
N PHE A 407 26.67 -12.45 3.68
CA PHE A 407 25.77 -12.28 2.55
C PHE A 407 25.78 -13.51 1.63
N LYS A 408 26.97 -13.97 1.23
CA LYS A 408 27.15 -15.16 0.42
C LYS A 408 26.55 -16.40 1.08
N ASN A 409 26.86 -16.60 2.38
CA ASN A 409 26.37 -17.77 3.12
C ASN A 409 24.84 -17.82 3.18
N VAL A 410 24.16 -16.69 3.23
CA VAL A 410 22.70 -16.64 3.19
C VAL A 410 22.19 -17.14 1.83
N TYR A 411 22.73 -16.66 0.71
CA TYR A 411 22.37 -17.16 -0.61
C TYR A 411 22.60 -18.66 -0.78
N GLU A 412 23.79 -19.17 -0.37
CA GLU A 412 24.12 -20.60 -0.44
C GLU A 412 23.22 -21.43 0.50
N SER A 413 22.76 -20.86 1.61
CA SER A 413 21.86 -21.56 2.54
C SER A 413 20.44 -21.71 1.97
N TYR A 414 19.94 -20.75 1.21
CA TYR A 414 18.69 -20.94 0.44
C TYR A 414 18.80 -22.13 -0.52
N LYS A 415 19.89 -22.22 -1.27
CA LYS A 415 20.18 -23.32 -2.19
C LYS A 415 20.29 -24.66 -1.45
N LYS A 416 21.03 -24.69 -0.35
CA LYS A 416 21.23 -25.89 0.48
C LYS A 416 19.91 -26.44 1.04
N ASN A 417 18.99 -25.57 1.43
CA ASN A 417 17.68 -25.96 1.95
C ASN A 417 16.64 -26.13 0.84
N GLU A 418 17.04 -25.95 -0.42
CA GLU A 418 16.17 -26.03 -1.59
C GLU A 418 14.94 -25.11 -1.48
N ILE A 419 15.08 -23.93 -0.91
CA ILE A 419 14.07 -22.89 -0.89
C ILE A 419 14.33 -21.99 -2.09
N PRO A 420 13.36 -21.77 -2.98
CA PRO A 420 13.53 -20.87 -4.12
C PRO A 420 13.95 -19.47 -3.70
N ILE A 421 14.88 -18.87 -4.44
CA ILE A 421 15.36 -17.50 -4.21
C ILE A 421 15.64 -16.81 -5.55
N ASP A 422 14.97 -15.70 -5.80
CA ASP A 422 15.19 -14.90 -7.00
C ASP A 422 16.17 -13.77 -6.74
N THR A 423 16.00 -13.03 -5.63
CA THR A 423 16.68 -11.76 -5.46
C THR A 423 17.32 -11.65 -4.10
N MET A 424 18.60 -11.34 -4.10
CA MET A 424 19.32 -10.94 -2.90
C MET A 424 19.42 -9.42 -2.83
N TRP A 425 19.28 -8.87 -1.65
CA TRP A 425 19.31 -7.43 -1.38
C TRP A 425 20.46 -7.08 -0.46
N ILE A 426 20.96 -5.87 -0.56
CA ILE A 426 21.94 -5.31 0.35
C ILE A 426 21.49 -3.95 0.87
N ASP A 427 21.65 -3.75 2.17
CA ASP A 427 21.32 -2.54 2.88
C ASP A 427 22.53 -1.61 3.02
N ILE A 428 22.38 -0.50 3.74
CA ILE A 428 23.40 0.55 3.93
C ILE A 428 24.74 0.03 4.52
N ASP A 429 24.74 -1.16 5.12
CA ASP A 429 25.95 -1.79 5.66
C ASP A 429 27.08 -1.97 4.64
N ALA A 430 26.74 -2.09 3.35
CA ALA A 430 27.73 -2.23 2.28
C ALA A 430 28.35 -0.92 1.84
N MET A 431 27.77 0.22 2.20
CA MET A 431 28.26 1.55 1.81
C MET A 431 29.51 1.93 2.63
N GLU A 432 30.43 2.67 2.01
CA GLU A 432 31.55 3.29 2.70
C GLU A 432 31.06 4.47 3.56
N LYS A 433 31.01 4.30 4.88
CA LYS A 433 30.50 5.30 5.83
C LYS A 433 29.10 5.82 5.47
N TYR A 434 28.28 4.95 4.94
CA TYR A 434 26.91 5.27 4.47
C TYR A 434 26.86 6.31 3.33
N GLU A 435 27.98 6.52 2.60
CA GLU A 435 28.01 7.42 1.43
C GLU A 435 27.40 6.72 0.22
N LEU A 436 26.47 7.41 -0.46
CA LEU A 436 25.74 6.86 -1.61
C LEU A 436 26.67 6.41 -2.75
N PHE A 437 26.26 5.35 -3.43
CA PHE A 437 26.94 4.81 -4.61
C PHE A 437 28.40 4.40 -4.35
N THR A 438 28.65 3.89 -3.14
CA THR A 438 29.94 3.36 -2.70
C THR A 438 29.82 1.93 -2.18
N VAL A 439 30.95 1.24 -2.10
CA VAL A 439 31.06 -0.09 -1.48
C VAL A 439 32.28 -0.09 -0.59
N ASN A 440 32.12 -0.50 0.68
CA ASN A 440 33.22 -0.58 1.63
C ASN A 440 34.05 -1.86 1.43
N GLU A 441 35.20 -1.91 2.09
CA GLU A 441 36.20 -3.00 1.96
C GLU A 441 35.61 -4.38 2.31
N ASN A 442 34.71 -4.46 3.31
CA ASN A 442 34.09 -5.71 3.75
C ASN A 442 33.20 -6.33 2.67
N PHE A 443 32.74 -5.54 1.72
CA PHE A 443 31.89 -5.97 0.60
C PHE A 443 32.56 -5.85 -0.77
N SER A 444 33.89 -5.65 -0.82
CA SER A 444 34.64 -5.47 -2.08
C SER A 444 34.47 -6.60 -3.11
N LYS A 445 34.12 -7.83 -2.65
CA LYS A 445 33.86 -8.99 -3.51
C LYS A 445 32.41 -9.08 -4.01
N LEU A 446 31.52 -8.20 -3.56
CA LEU A 446 30.07 -8.27 -3.84
C LEU A 446 29.78 -8.21 -5.35
N GLY A 447 30.28 -7.18 -6.04
CA GLY A 447 30.01 -7.00 -7.48
C GLY A 447 30.46 -8.18 -8.36
N PRO A 448 31.70 -8.70 -8.19
CA PRO A 448 32.13 -9.93 -8.86
C PRO A 448 31.23 -11.14 -8.57
N TYR A 449 30.82 -11.33 -7.30
CA TYR A 449 29.94 -12.45 -6.92
C TYR A 449 28.55 -12.33 -7.54
N VAL A 450 27.95 -11.14 -7.52
CA VAL A 450 26.68 -10.88 -8.19
C VAL A 450 26.76 -11.26 -9.66
N LYS A 451 27.77 -10.76 -10.38
CA LYS A 451 27.96 -11.02 -11.80
C LYS A 451 28.26 -12.49 -12.12
N ASP A 452 29.19 -13.10 -11.35
CA ASP A 452 29.77 -14.40 -11.70
C ASP A 452 29.05 -15.60 -11.09
N VAL A 453 28.23 -15.38 -10.06
CA VAL A 453 27.45 -16.44 -9.40
C VAL A 453 25.95 -16.16 -9.52
N ILE A 454 25.45 -15.09 -8.88
CA ILE A 454 24.00 -14.86 -8.81
C ILE A 454 23.40 -14.74 -10.21
N HIS A 455 23.95 -13.88 -11.07
CA HIS A 455 23.43 -13.69 -12.44
C HIS A 455 23.58 -14.93 -13.32
N LYS A 456 24.68 -15.69 -13.19
CA LYS A 456 24.88 -16.93 -13.97
C LYS A 456 23.89 -18.02 -13.58
N GLU A 457 23.44 -18.01 -12.33
CA GLU A 457 22.41 -18.93 -11.83
C GLU A 457 20.98 -18.45 -12.12
N GLY A 458 20.84 -17.24 -12.69
CA GLY A 458 19.55 -16.61 -13.05
C GLY A 458 18.93 -15.78 -11.94
N GLY A 459 19.64 -15.61 -10.82
CA GLY A 459 19.24 -14.74 -9.72
C GLY A 459 19.42 -13.26 -10.04
N LYS A 460 18.91 -12.40 -9.17
CA LYS A 460 18.87 -10.94 -9.27
C LYS A 460 19.43 -10.28 -8.02
N PHE A 461 19.80 -9.00 -8.16
CA PHE A 461 20.41 -8.24 -7.07
C PHE A 461 19.85 -6.81 -7.02
N VAL A 462 19.43 -6.36 -5.83
CA VAL A 462 18.88 -5.04 -5.58
C VAL A 462 19.59 -4.38 -4.38
N PRO A 463 20.29 -3.25 -4.57
CA PRO A 463 20.86 -2.47 -3.48
C PRO A 463 19.90 -1.38 -3.02
N ILE A 464 20.08 -0.96 -1.75
CA ILE A 464 19.47 0.26 -1.23
C ILE A 464 20.16 1.51 -1.78
N VAL A 465 19.38 2.55 -1.99
CA VAL A 465 19.85 3.91 -2.25
C VAL A 465 18.97 4.87 -1.45
N ASP A 466 19.59 5.55 -0.48
CA ASP A 466 18.93 6.63 0.27
C ASP A 466 18.88 7.91 -0.55
N ILE A 467 18.05 8.87 -0.14
CA ILE A 467 18.02 10.19 -0.77
C ILE A 467 19.16 11.11 -0.28
N GLY A 468 19.71 10.86 0.90
CA GLY A 468 20.62 11.76 1.60
C GLY A 468 22.09 11.68 1.11
N VAL A 469 22.63 12.78 0.59
CA VAL A 469 24.04 12.88 0.12
C VAL A 469 24.94 13.35 1.27
N SER A 470 26.00 12.58 1.57
CA SER A 470 26.93 12.91 2.64
C SER A 470 27.60 14.28 2.44
N TYR A 471 27.54 15.12 3.48
CA TYR A 471 28.26 16.39 3.54
C TYR A 471 29.52 16.34 4.41
N GLU A 472 29.85 15.17 4.97
CA GLU A 472 31.07 14.93 5.78
C GLU A 472 32.30 14.83 4.89
N ASN A 473 32.19 14.21 3.71
CA ASN A 473 33.27 14.08 2.73
C ASN A 473 33.19 15.19 1.69
N LEU A 474 33.81 16.35 1.99
CA LEU A 474 33.78 17.50 1.10
C LEU A 474 34.48 17.26 -0.25
N ASN A 475 35.31 16.21 -0.38
CA ASN A 475 35.97 15.83 -1.62
C ASN A 475 35.21 14.78 -2.45
N SER A 476 34.04 14.35 -1.98
CA SER A 476 33.19 13.42 -2.73
C SER A 476 32.86 13.97 -4.11
N THR A 477 33.13 13.18 -5.14
CA THR A 477 32.80 13.57 -6.53
C THR A 477 31.31 13.81 -6.74
N LEU A 478 30.47 13.04 -6.03
CA LEU A 478 29.03 13.19 -6.06
C LEU A 478 28.61 14.55 -5.45
N LEU A 479 29.10 14.87 -4.25
CA LEU A 479 28.82 16.15 -3.59
C LEU A 479 29.28 17.34 -4.43
N GLN A 480 30.49 17.27 -5.00
CA GLN A 480 31.04 18.34 -5.85
C GLN A 480 30.22 18.53 -7.14
N LEU A 481 29.76 17.44 -7.75
CA LEU A 481 28.88 17.52 -8.91
C LEU A 481 27.54 18.19 -8.54
N GLY A 482 26.90 17.79 -7.45
CA GLY A 482 25.65 18.40 -7.00
C GLY A 482 25.79 19.88 -6.68
N LYS A 483 26.90 20.30 -6.02
CA LYS A 483 27.22 21.73 -5.81
C LYS A 483 27.39 22.49 -7.11
N LYS A 484 28.11 21.89 -8.09
CA LYS A 484 28.33 22.50 -9.42
C LYS A 484 27.02 22.70 -10.19
N LEU A 485 26.12 21.73 -10.11
CA LEU A 485 24.82 21.75 -10.78
C LEU A 485 23.78 22.61 -10.02
N ASN A 486 24.08 22.98 -8.76
CA ASN A 486 23.16 23.69 -7.85
C ASN A 486 21.83 22.95 -7.67
N ILE A 487 21.88 21.65 -7.35
CA ILE A 487 20.70 20.77 -7.30
C ILE A 487 20.32 20.38 -5.87
N PHE A 488 20.86 21.00 -4.86
CA PHE A 488 20.45 20.68 -3.48
C PHE A 488 19.34 21.58 -3.00
N ILE A 489 18.38 21.02 -2.29
CA ILE A 489 17.33 21.75 -1.55
C ILE A 489 18.02 22.80 -0.67
N GLN A 490 17.52 24.02 -0.67
CA GLN A 490 18.17 25.16 -0.04
C GLN A 490 17.41 25.62 1.21
N SER A 491 18.17 26.11 2.16
CA SER A 491 17.58 26.90 3.25
C SER A 491 17.03 28.22 2.68
N ASN A 492 15.77 28.50 2.96
CA ASN A 492 15.16 29.76 2.54
C ASN A 492 15.88 30.99 3.11
N TYR A 493 16.41 30.86 4.31
CA TYR A 493 17.13 31.93 4.99
C TYR A 493 18.50 32.25 4.38
N THR A 494 19.32 31.24 4.16
CA THR A 494 20.72 31.44 3.71
C THR A 494 20.89 31.28 2.21
N LYS A 495 19.91 30.72 1.49
CA LYS A 495 19.99 30.34 0.07
C LYS A 495 21.16 29.39 -0.23
N LYS A 496 21.59 28.64 0.78
CA LYS A 496 22.61 27.60 0.68
C LYS A 496 21.99 26.22 0.87
N PRO A 497 22.66 25.11 0.47
CA PRO A 497 22.15 23.78 0.72
C PRO A 497 21.68 23.60 2.15
N LEU A 498 20.48 23.07 2.34
CA LEU A 498 19.92 22.69 3.62
C LEU A 498 20.69 21.47 4.14
N ILE A 499 21.24 21.60 5.35
CA ILE A 499 21.97 20.49 5.98
C ILE A 499 21.06 19.84 7.03
N GLY A 500 20.77 18.55 6.82
CA GLY A 500 20.15 17.66 7.79
C GLY A 500 21.13 16.66 8.33
N GLN A 501 20.57 15.59 8.93
CA GLN A 501 21.34 14.45 9.42
C GLN A 501 20.57 13.14 9.15
N VAL A 502 21.22 12.23 8.44
CA VAL A 502 20.81 10.82 8.29
C VAL A 502 22.04 9.92 8.51
N TRP A 503 22.04 8.73 7.96
CA TRP A 503 23.09 7.74 8.22
C TRP A 503 24.55 8.22 8.00
N PRO A 504 24.88 8.97 6.94
CA PRO A 504 26.26 9.45 6.74
C PRO A 504 26.64 10.62 7.66
N GLY A 505 25.81 11.03 8.62
CA GLY A 505 26.02 12.22 9.43
C GLY A 505 25.42 13.46 8.80
N LYS A 506 26.17 14.55 8.66
CA LYS A 506 25.69 15.74 7.95
C LYS A 506 25.36 15.42 6.50
N THR A 507 24.17 15.84 6.07
CA THR A 507 23.56 15.40 4.82
C THR A 507 22.90 16.57 4.11
N VAL A 508 22.98 16.61 2.79
CA VAL A 508 22.20 17.47 1.91
C VAL A 508 21.27 16.62 1.05
N PHE A 509 20.17 17.21 0.62
CA PHE A 509 19.10 16.51 -0.09
C PHE A 509 19.01 17.01 -1.52
N PRO A 510 19.01 16.12 -2.54
CA PRO A 510 18.80 16.51 -3.94
C PRO A 510 17.40 17.10 -4.14
N ASP A 511 17.35 18.11 -4.99
CA ASP A 511 16.12 18.71 -5.50
C ASP A 511 15.74 18.01 -6.81
N PHE A 512 14.93 16.95 -6.70
CA PHE A 512 14.52 16.17 -7.87
C PHE A 512 13.53 16.90 -8.79
N MET A 513 12.92 17.99 -8.36
CA MET A 513 12.11 18.85 -9.23
C MET A 513 13.00 19.72 -10.15
N ASN A 514 14.28 19.86 -9.86
CA ASN A 514 15.23 20.53 -10.72
C ASN A 514 15.67 19.61 -11.87
N PRO A 515 15.48 19.99 -13.16
CA PRO A 515 15.81 19.11 -14.29
C PRO A 515 17.29 18.63 -14.32
N LYS A 516 18.22 19.38 -13.72
CA LYS A 516 19.63 19.00 -13.63
C LYS A 516 19.88 17.85 -12.65
N SER A 517 18.93 17.51 -11.81
CA SER A 517 19.04 16.38 -10.90
C SER A 517 19.11 15.04 -11.64
N CYS A 518 18.56 14.97 -12.85
CA CYS A 518 18.70 13.80 -13.72
C CYS A 518 20.19 13.51 -14.02
N GLU A 519 20.99 14.52 -14.46
CA GLU A 519 22.43 14.36 -14.70
C GLU A 519 23.16 13.86 -13.44
N PHE A 520 22.86 14.46 -12.29
CA PHE A 520 23.45 14.12 -11.01
C PHE A 520 23.15 12.67 -10.58
N TRP A 521 21.88 12.31 -10.63
CA TRP A 521 21.42 11.00 -10.15
C TRP A 521 21.90 9.87 -11.07
N HIS A 522 21.78 10.06 -12.39
CA HIS A 522 22.29 9.12 -13.40
C HIS A 522 23.81 8.91 -13.30
N PHE A 523 24.58 9.96 -12.98
CA PHE A 523 26.00 9.81 -12.70
C PHE A 523 26.25 8.87 -11.52
N GLY A 524 25.53 9.04 -10.41
CA GLY A 524 25.63 8.19 -9.23
C GLY A 524 25.24 6.73 -9.51
N LEU A 525 24.08 6.52 -10.13
CA LEU A 525 23.60 5.19 -10.49
C LEU A 525 24.54 4.47 -11.46
N ASN A 526 25.07 5.16 -12.46
CA ASN A 526 26.03 4.59 -13.41
C ASN A 526 27.36 4.17 -12.73
N LYS A 527 27.83 4.96 -11.74
CA LYS A 527 28.98 4.58 -10.93
C LYS A 527 28.66 3.31 -10.12
N TYR A 528 27.49 3.24 -9.50
CA TYR A 528 27.07 2.12 -8.66
C TYR A 528 26.85 0.85 -9.49
N GLN A 529 26.24 0.96 -10.67
CA GLN A 529 26.07 -0.16 -11.61
C GLN A 529 27.41 -0.84 -11.97
N LYS A 530 28.46 -0.04 -12.19
CA LYS A 530 29.79 -0.57 -12.47
C LYS A 530 30.45 -1.28 -11.28
N LEU A 531 30.06 -0.90 -10.06
CA LEU A 531 30.61 -1.50 -8.83
C LEU A 531 29.93 -2.82 -8.48
N ILE A 532 28.61 -2.92 -8.60
CA ILE A 532 27.84 -4.03 -8.03
C ILE A 532 26.92 -4.78 -8.99
N ASN A 533 26.73 -4.31 -10.22
CA ASN A 533 25.90 -4.97 -11.24
C ASN A 533 24.46 -5.25 -10.79
N PHE A 534 23.74 -4.23 -10.36
CA PHE A 534 22.36 -4.39 -9.90
C PHE A 534 21.33 -4.58 -11.02
N ASP A 535 20.17 -5.17 -10.71
CA ASP A 535 19.02 -5.40 -11.60
C ASP A 535 17.84 -4.50 -11.32
N GLY A 536 17.79 -3.89 -10.15
CA GLY A 536 16.77 -2.97 -9.69
C GLY A 536 17.31 -2.08 -8.58
N ILE A 537 16.52 -1.14 -8.11
CA ILE A 537 16.90 -0.17 -7.07
C ILE A 537 15.84 -0.15 -5.96
N TRP A 538 16.32 0.01 -4.73
CA TRP A 538 15.50 0.26 -3.56
C TRP A 538 15.76 1.69 -3.08
N LEU A 539 14.73 2.56 -3.20
CA LEU A 539 14.73 3.95 -2.72
C LEU A 539 14.19 3.99 -1.30
N ASP A 540 15.04 4.39 -0.36
CA ASP A 540 14.69 4.51 1.05
C ASP A 540 14.94 5.92 1.58
N MET A 541 14.37 6.25 2.75
CA MET A 541 14.50 7.53 3.45
C MET A 541 13.99 8.75 2.66
N ASN A 542 13.15 8.56 1.66
CA ASN A 542 12.80 9.53 0.63
C ASN A 542 11.50 10.32 0.84
N GLU A 543 11.03 10.45 2.09
CA GLU A 543 9.93 11.37 2.50
C GLU A 543 10.27 12.87 2.37
N PRO A 544 11.48 13.45 2.48
CA PRO A 544 12.75 12.87 2.95
C PRO A 544 12.86 12.81 4.47
N ALA A 545 13.44 11.73 4.97
CA ALA A 545 13.71 11.54 6.40
C ALA A 545 14.88 12.40 6.89
N ASN A 546 14.78 12.89 8.14
CA ASN A 546 15.81 13.64 8.82
C ASN A 546 15.79 13.31 10.32
N LEU A 547 16.90 12.84 10.86
CA LEU A 547 17.00 12.37 12.24
C LEU A 547 17.17 13.49 13.27
N LEU A 548 17.34 14.75 12.83
CA LEU A 548 17.37 15.89 13.74
C LEU A 548 15.99 16.14 14.34
N LYS A 549 15.91 16.28 15.66
CA LYS A 549 14.65 16.48 16.41
C LYS A 549 13.92 17.77 16.02
N ASP A 550 14.66 18.82 15.76
CA ASP A 550 14.16 20.13 15.34
C ASP A 550 14.88 20.55 14.06
N SER A 551 14.29 20.31 12.91
CA SER A 551 14.88 20.64 11.61
C SER A 551 14.84 22.14 11.29
N LYS A 552 15.09 22.98 12.30
CA LYS A 552 15.33 24.40 12.10
C LYS A 552 16.63 24.54 11.35
N CYS A 553 16.60 25.15 10.17
CA CYS A 553 17.71 25.49 9.29
C CYS A 553 19.11 25.30 9.90
N ILE A 554 19.73 24.15 9.78
CA ILE A 554 21.15 23.98 10.04
C ILE A 554 21.86 24.23 8.72
N THR A 555 22.55 25.33 8.60
CA THR A 555 23.45 25.64 7.50
C THR A 555 24.87 25.79 8.03
N GLU A 556 25.87 25.68 7.16
CA GLU A 556 27.28 25.84 7.56
C GLU A 556 27.58 27.12 8.35
N ILE A 557 26.72 28.14 8.35
CA ILE A 557 27.01 29.50 8.80
C ILE A 557 25.95 30.05 9.79
N ALA A 558 24.77 29.47 9.90
CA ALA A 558 23.70 30.06 10.69
C ALA A 558 23.63 29.45 12.10
N ASP A 559 23.72 30.32 13.08
CA ASP A 559 23.32 30.02 14.46
C ASP A 559 21.81 29.75 14.48
N GLU A 560 21.35 28.68 15.14
CA GLU A 560 19.92 28.28 15.31
C GLU A 560 19.00 29.47 15.66
N LYS A 561 19.54 30.47 16.40
CA LYS A 561 18.80 31.68 16.79
C LYS A 561 18.47 32.63 15.64
N GLN A 562 19.14 32.54 14.51
CA GLN A 562 18.87 33.43 13.36
C GLN A 562 17.73 32.90 12.48
N CYS A 563 17.54 31.60 12.38
CA CYS A 563 16.48 30.99 11.58
C CYS A 563 15.06 31.28 12.10
N THR A 564 14.93 31.66 13.36
CA THR A 564 13.64 31.98 13.99
C THR A 564 13.18 33.45 13.75
N LYS A 565 13.96 34.28 13.05
CA LYS A 565 13.68 35.71 12.86
C LYS A 565 13.08 36.10 11.51
N ASP A 566 13.04 35.21 10.54
CA ASP A 566 12.49 35.54 9.22
C ASP A 566 10.95 35.48 9.24
N LYS A 567 10.34 36.67 9.41
CA LYS A 567 8.89 36.83 9.62
C LYS A 567 8.05 36.84 8.33
N ASN A 568 8.66 36.67 7.16
CA ASN A 568 8.00 36.99 5.89
C ASN A 568 7.65 35.78 5.00
N ILE A 569 7.87 34.56 5.48
CA ILE A 569 7.53 33.37 4.70
C ILE A 569 6.85 32.43 5.68
N TYR A 570 5.76 31.81 5.27
CA TYR A 570 4.91 30.91 6.04
C TYR A 570 5.50 30.54 7.40
N ASP A 571 5.22 31.35 8.41
CA ASP A 571 5.65 31.09 9.79
C ASP A 571 4.81 29.89 10.27
N ILE A 572 5.35 28.70 10.07
CA ILE A 572 4.71 27.42 10.45
C ILE A 572 4.36 27.41 11.94
N SER A 573 5.08 28.20 12.74
CA SER A 573 4.72 28.43 14.16
C SER A 573 3.41 29.21 14.34
N ASN A 574 2.88 29.80 13.28
CA ASN A 574 1.67 30.63 13.29
C ASN A 574 0.57 30.12 12.36
N LEU A 575 0.67 28.89 11.86
CA LEU A 575 -0.43 28.29 11.10
C LEU A 575 -1.70 28.24 11.95
N PRO A 576 -2.86 28.56 11.38
CA PRO A 576 -4.13 28.46 12.09
C PRO A 576 -4.50 27.02 12.42
N TYR A 577 -3.99 26.08 11.64
CA TYR A 577 -4.20 24.64 11.75
C TYR A 577 -2.91 23.87 11.40
N ILE A 578 -2.64 22.78 12.09
CA ILE A 578 -1.51 21.89 11.81
C ILE A 578 -2.06 20.47 11.69
N PRO A 579 -2.08 19.87 10.48
CA PRO A 579 -2.52 18.49 10.32
C PRO A 579 -1.74 17.52 11.20
N GLY A 580 -2.45 16.60 11.84
CA GLY A 580 -1.85 15.60 12.73
C GLY A 580 -1.24 16.14 14.01
N TYR A 581 -1.55 17.38 14.40
CA TYR A 581 -1.05 17.95 15.65
C TYR A 581 -1.55 17.14 16.86
N ASN A 582 -0.62 16.78 17.72
CA ASN A 582 -0.92 16.09 18.98
C ASN A 582 -0.29 16.90 20.12
N GLU A 583 -1.10 17.47 21.00
CA GLU A 583 -0.62 18.29 22.14
C GLU A 583 0.29 17.54 23.09
N LYS A 584 0.06 16.22 23.28
CA LYS A 584 0.86 15.39 24.19
C LYS A 584 2.27 15.16 23.69
N THR A 585 2.45 15.07 22.38
CA THR A 585 3.74 14.77 21.73
C THR A 585 4.39 16.01 21.13
N GLY A 586 3.65 17.13 20.99
CA GLY A 586 4.11 18.33 20.30
C GLY A 586 4.46 18.06 18.84
N THR A 587 3.75 17.15 18.17
CA THR A 587 4.03 16.75 16.80
C THR A 587 3.94 17.95 15.85
N ILE A 588 4.99 18.20 15.10
CA ILE A 588 5.07 19.24 14.05
C ILE A 588 5.32 18.59 12.69
N LEU A 589 5.04 19.32 11.61
CA LEU A 589 5.18 18.81 10.24
C LEU A 589 6.61 18.38 9.89
N SER A 590 7.62 19.13 10.36
CA SER A 590 9.05 18.84 10.14
C SER A 590 9.63 17.76 11.05
N GLN A 591 8.84 17.18 11.95
CA GLN A 591 9.34 16.14 12.83
C GLN A 591 9.78 14.92 12.01
N LYS A 592 11.04 14.47 12.20
CA LYS A 592 11.64 13.38 11.42
C LYS A 592 11.72 13.65 9.89
N SER A 593 11.68 14.91 9.49
CA SER A 593 11.76 15.34 8.09
C SER A 593 12.52 16.64 7.94
N ILE A 594 12.68 17.13 6.73
CA ILE A 594 13.30 18.42 6.44
C ILE A 594 12.30 19.58 6.67
N SER A 595 12.83 20.80 6.78
CA SER A 595 12.01 21.98 7.02
C SER A 595 11.08 22.27 5.85
N GLU A 596 9.82 22.55 6.14
CA GLU A 596 8.80 22.94 5.16
C GLU A 596 9.14 24.30 4.51
N ASN A 597 9.89 25.16 5.19
CA ASN A 597 10.36 26.43 4.65
C ASN A 597 11.55 26.31 3.70
N ALA A 598 12.10 25.10 3.52
CA ALA A 598 13.18 24.89 2.57
C ALA A 598 12.71 25.15 1.14
N ILE A 599 13.64 25.62 0.31
CA ILE A 599 13.37 25.96 -1.09
C ILE A 599 13.77 24.81 -2.01
N ILE A 600 12.88 24.53 -2.92
CA ILE A 600 13.01 23.56 -3.98
C ILE A 600 12.65 24.21 -5.32
N ASN A 601 13.24 23.76 -6.41
CA ASN A 601 12.99 24.26 -7.77
C ASN A 601 12.96 25.79 -7.85
N GLU A 602 14.07 26.41 -7.41
CA GLU A 602 14.34 27.85 -7.38
C GLU A 602 13.47 28.66 -6.41
N ASN A 603 12.15 28.54 -6.40
CA ASN A 603 11.23 29.40 -5.65
C ASN A 603 10.11 28.67 -4.90
N LEU A 604 9.89 27.40 -5.17
CA LEU A 604 8.88 26.61 -4.49
C LEU A 604 9.35 26.24 -3.08
N THR A 605 8.41 25.89 -2.23
CA THR A 605 8.71 25.46 -0.85
C THR A 605 8.44 23.97 -0.67
N VAL A 606 9.17 23.33 0.21
CA VAL A 606 8.86 21.97 0.67
C VAL A 606 7.48 21.90 1.31
N TYR A 607 6.97 23.00 1.84
CA TYR A 607 5.60 23.15 2.35
C TYR A 607 4.54 22.70 1.34
N ASP A 608 4.72 23.08 0.08
CA ASP A 608 3.80 22.79 -1.01
C ASP A 608 4.15 21.49 -1.75
N THR A 609 5.44 21.15 -1.83
CA THR A 609 5.95 20.17 -2.80
C THR A 609 6.52 18.90 -2.21
N LYS A 610 6.55 18.75 -0.90
CA LYS A 610 7.25 17.65 -0.21
C LYS A 610 6.93 16.25 -0.78
N PRO A 611 5.65 15.87 -1.00
CA PRO A 611 5.34 14.55 -1.57
C PRO A 611 5.91 14.32 -2.97
N LEU A 612 6.13 15.39 -3.75
CA LEU A 612 6.67 15.30 -5.09
C LEU A 612 8.17 14.98 -5.13
N ILE A 613 8.89 15.13 -4.02
CA ILE A 613 10.33 14.79 -3.96
C ILE A 613 10.53 13.31 -4.28
N SER A 614 9.81 12.42 -3.59
CA SER A 614 9.87 10.97 -3.84
C SER A 614 9.33 10.59 -5.23
N TYR A 615 8.32 11.30 -5.71
CA TYR A 615 7.78 11.10 -7.04
C TYR A 615 8.84 11.34 -8.13
N PHE A 616 9.50 12.50 -8.10
CA PHE A 616 10.51 12.85 -9.10
C PHE A 616 11.81 12.05 -8.93
N GLU A 617 12.16 11.63 -7.71
CA GLU A 617 13.25 10.66 -7.50
C GLU A 617 12.93 9.32 -8.17
N GLY A 618 11.72 8.81 -7.98
CA GLY A 618 11.25 7.59 -8.63
C GLY A 618 11.25 7.71 -10.15
N LYS A 619 10.70 8.80 -10.69
CA LYS A 619 10.68 9.11 -12.13
C LYS A 619 12.08 9.16 -12.72
N THR A 620 12.99 9.91 -12.08
CA THR A 620 14.39 10.03 -12.53
C THR A 620 15.14 8.69 -12.49
N THR A 621 14.88 7.88 -11.47
CA THR A 621 15.46 6.53 -11.35
C THR A 621 14.90 5.60 -12.43
N PHE A 622 13.60 5.71 -12.72
CA PHE A 622 12.94 4.96 -13.78
C PHE A 622 13.54 5.31 -15.15
N GLU A 623 13.74 6.59 -15.45
CA GLU A 623 14.35 7.06 -16.68
C GLU A 623 15.78 6.50 -16.87
N TYR A 624 16.56 6.39 -15.78
CA TYR A 624 17.87 5.75 -15.84
C TYR A 624 17.77 4.27 -16.20
N LEU A 625 16.94 3.52 -15.49
CA LEU A 625 16.79 2.08 -15.72
C LEU A 625 16.14 1.78 -17.07
N ASN A 626 15.26 2.66 -17.53
CA ASN A 626 14.56 2.54 -18.81
C ASN A 626 15.50 2.63 -20.04
N ASN A 627 16.72 3.12 -19.85
CA ASN A 627 17.76 3.05 -20.86
C ASN A 627 18.43 1.65 -20.99
N SER A 628 18.11 0.72 -20.10
CA SER A 628 18.52 -0.68 -20.19
C SER A 628 17.58 -1.46 -21.12
N LEU A 629 17.95 -2.70 -21.47
CA LEU A 629 17.09 -3.56 -22.29
C LEU A 629 16.04 -4.32 -21.47
N THR A 630 16.05 -4.17 -20.15
CA THR A 630 15.16 -4.88 -19.23
C THR A 630 14.23 -3.91 -18.54
N ARG A 631 13.02 -4.38 -18.22
CA ARG A 631 11.99 -3.60 -17.53
C ARG A 631 12.49 -3.14 -16.16
N PRO A 632 12.32 -1.84 -15.81
CA PRO A 632 12.74 -1.29 -14.52
C PRO A 632 12.07 -1.98 -13.33
N PHE A 633 12.83 -2.15 -12.24
CA PHE A 633 12.32 -2.50 -10.92
C PHE A 633 12.82 -1.48 -9.90
N ILE A 634 11.90 -0.75 -9.30
CA ILE A 634 12.19 0.28 -8.29
C ILE A 634 11.23 0.10 -7.15
N LEU A 635 11.74 -0.18 -5.96
CA LEU A 635 10.96 -0.22 -4.73
C LEU A 635 11.16 1.09 -3.98
N SER A 636 10.10 1.82 -3.67
CA SER A 636 10.16 3.13 -2.99
C SER A 636 9.39 3.12 -1.68
N ARG A 637 9.99 3.70 -0.61
CA ARG A 637 9.31 3.83 0.69
C ARG A 637 8.26 4.92 0.67
N SER A 638 8.60 6.11 0.18
CA SER A 638 7.64 7.20 0.03
C SER A 638 7.09 7.22 -1.39
N THR A 639 5.78 7.43 -1.48
CA THR A 639 5.05 7.54 -2.76
C THR A 639 3.94 8.58 -2.64
N THR A 640 3.44 9.07 -3.78
CA THR A 640 2.30 9.99 -3.84
C THR A 640 1.43 9.70 -5.06
N LEU A 641 0.48 10.57 -5.34
CA LEU A 641 -0.38 10.52 -6.53
C LEU A 641 0.42 10.20 -7.81
N GLY A 642 0.01 9.20 -8.56
CA GLY A 642 0.63 8.82 -9.84
C GLY A 642 1.99 8.10 -9.76
N SER A 643 2.53 7.84 -8.55
CA SER A 643 3.83 7.15 -8.39
C SER A 643 3.85 5.74 -9.00
N GLY A 644 2.71 5.06 -9.09
CA GLY A 644 2.58 3.72 -9.66
C GLY A 644 3.03 3.60 -11.11
N LYS A 645 3.15 4.71 -11.85
CA LYS A 645 3.74 4.76 -13.20
C LYS A 645 5.20 4.34 -13.21
N TYR A 646 5.93 4.51 -12.10
CA TYR A 646 7.38 4.41 -12.06
C TYR A 646 7.90 3.46 -10.99
N VAL A 647 7.20 3.31 -9.87
CA VAL A 647 7.72 2.60 -8.70
C VAL A 647 6.71 1.60 -8.13
N PHE A 648 7.26 0.62 -7.41
CA PHE A 648 6.57 -0.30 -6.52
C PHE A 648 6.77 0.13 -5.09
N HIS A 649 6.07 -0.49 -4.14
CA HIS A 649 6.08 -0.05 -2.76
C HIS A 649 6.21 -1.22 -1.77
N TRP A 650 6.74 -0.94 -0.57
CA TRP A 650 6.57 -1.79 0.62
C TRP A 650 6.16 -0.92 1.81
N LEU A 651 5.49 -1.52 2.78
CA LEU A 651 4.88 -0.78 3.89
C LEU A 651 5.88 -0.28 4.95
N GLY A 652 7.18 -0.22 4.62
CA GLY A 652 8.23 0.27 5.50
C GLY A 652 8.53 -0.64 6.69
N ASP A 653 9.03 -0.05 7.78
CA ASP A 653 9.56 -0.72 8.96
C ASP A 653 8.44 -1.20 9.89
N ASN A 654 8.01 -2.44 9.74
CA ASN A 654 7.00 -3.08 10.58
C ASN A 654 7.62 -3.84 11.76
N PHE A 655 6.79 -4.20 12.74
CA PHE A 655 7.25 -4.97 13.91
C PHE A 655 6.92 -6.47 13.76
N SER A 656 7.73 -7.31 14.40
CA SER A 656 7.44 -8.74 14.57
C SER A 656 6.25 -8.91 15.53
N SER A 657 5.02 -8.67 15.05
CA SER A 657 3.80 -8.74 15.84
C SER A 657 2.60 -9.24 15.01
N GLU A 658 1.60 -9.82 15.69
CA GLU A 658 0.34 -10.26 15.07
C GLU A 658 -0.44 -9.09 14.49
N SER A 659 -0.41 -7.93 15.17
CA SER A 659 -1.04 -6.71 14.69
C SER A 659 -0.43 -6.23 13.36
N ASP A 660 0.88 -6.36 13.19
CA ASP A 660 1.53 -5.96 11.94
C ASP A 660 1.28 -6.96 10.80
N ILE A 661 1.00 -8.23 11.11
CA ILE A 661 0.46 -9.16 10.09
C ILE A 661 -0.88 -8.63 9.57
N LYS A 662 -1.80 -8.26 10.47
CA LYS A 662 -3.11 -7.68 10.08
C LYS A 662 -2.96 -6.37 9.31
N ASN A 663 -2.14 -5.45 9.82
CA ASN A 663 -1.87 -4.16 9.18
C ASN A 663 -1.31 -4.29 7.78
N SER A 664 -0.49 -5.31 7.51
CA SER A 664 0.05 -5.55 6.19
C SER A 664 -1.04 -5.87 5.17
N ILE A 665 -2.10 -6.57 5.57
CA ILE A 665 -3.25 -6.86 4.71
C ILE A 665 -3.97 -5.56 4.35
N SER A 666 -4.38 -4.78 5.35
CA SER A 666 -5.05 -3.48 5.15
C SER A 666 -4.20 -2.52 4.32
N GLY A 667 -2.89 -2.48 4.59
CA GLY A 667 -1.94 -1.65 3.85
C GLY A 667 -1.88 -2.00 2.37
N ILE A 668 -1.73 -3.30 2.04
CA ILE A 668 -1.67 -3.76 0.64
C ILE A 668 -3.02 -3.53 -0.06
N PHE A 669 -4.15 -3.71 0.62
CA PHE A 669 -5.46 -3.38 0.09
C PHE A 669 -5.55 -1.89 -0.28
N ASN A 670 -5.09 -1.00 0.60
CA ASN A 670 -5.08 0.45 0.35
C ASN A 670 -4.18 0.82 -0.84
N PHE A 671 -3.03 0.16 -1.01
CA PHE A 671 -2.14 0.46 -2.14
C PHE A 671 -2.72 0.06 -3.51
N ASN A 672 -3.68 -0.88 -3.59
CA ASN A 672 -4.48 -1.05 -4.81
C ASN A 672 -5.32 0.21 -5.09
N ILE A 673 -5.96 0.80 -4.05
CA ILE A 673 -6.73 2.06 -4.20
C ILE A 673 -5.81 3.19 -4.68
N PHE A 674 -4.57 3.25 -4.19
CA PHE A 674 -3.59 4.28 -4.53
C PHE A 674 -2.90 4.07 -5.89
N GLY A 675 -3.28 3.02 -6.64
CA GLY A 675 -2.70 2.72 -7.95
C GLY A 675 -1.30 2.11 -7.92
N ILE A 676 -0.93 1.42 -6.83
CA ILE A 676 0.35 0.70 -6.69
C ILE A 676 0.09 -0.74 -6.25
N PRO A 677 -0.50 -1.58 -7.10
CA PRO A 677 -0.95 -2.95 -6.74
C PRO A 677 0.20 -3.92 -6.45
N PHE A 678 1.42 -3.63 -6.92
CA PHE A 678 2.61 -4.43 -6.61
C PHE A 678 3.28 -3.92 -5.34
N THR A 679 2.66 -4.25 -4.21
CA THR A 679 3.07 -3.84 -2.85
C THR A 679 3.24 -5.05 -1.95
N GLY A 680 4.10 -4.95 -0.94
CA GLY A 680 4.32 -5.97 0.08
C GLY A 680 4.72 -5.40 1.43
N ALA A 681 4.98 -6.29 2.38
CA ALA A 681 5.46 -5.96 3.72
C ALA A 681 6.65 -6.85 4.09
N ASP A 682 7.50 -6.41 4.98
CA ASP A 682 8.64 -7.20 5.45
C ASP A 682 8.15 -8.41 6.25
N ILE A 683 8.34 -9.62 5.66
CA ILE A 683 7.85 -10.87 6.22
C ILE A 683 8.66 -11.22 7.46
N CYS A 684 7.98 -11.62 8.53
CA CYS A 684 8.43 -11.86 9.89
C CYS A 684 8.70 -10.58 10.70
N GLY A 685 8.52 -9.39 10.11
CA GLY A 685 8.72 -8.09 10.75
C GLY A 685 10.14 -7.56 10.65
N PHE A 686 10.29 -6.24 10.47
CA PHE A 686 11.60 -5.58 10.43
C PHE A 686 12.17 -5.38 11.84
N PHE A 687 11.43 -4.74 12.74
CA PHE A 687 11.82 -4.52 14.11
C PHE A 687 11.43 -5.66 15.05
N SER A 688 12.21 -5.82 16.11
CA SER A 688 12.06 -6.82 17.17
C SER A 688 12.45 -8.24 16.74
N ASP A 689 12.69 -9.09 17.72
CA ASP A 689 12.99 -10.49 17.49
C ASP A 689 11.74 -11.24 17.06
N SER A 690 11.75 -11.85 15.89
CA SER A 690 10.64 -12.70 15.46
C SER A 690 10.66 -14.05 16.15
N GLU A 691 9.49 -14.54 16.56
CA GLU A 691 9.32 -15.90 17.05
C GLU A 691 9.00 -16.85 15.90
N LYS A 692 9.40 -18.13 16.07
CA LYS A 692 9.21 -19.19 15.06
C LYS A 692 7.78 -19.28 14.56
N ASN A 693 6.80 -19.33 15.47
CA ASN A 693 5.40 -19.49 15.12
C ASN A 693 4.82 -18.27 14.41
N LEU A 694 5.23 -17.07 14.83
CA LEU A 694 4.86 -15.80 14.18
C LEU A 694 5.41 -15.77 12.75
N CYS A 695 6.66 -16.16 12.55
CA CYS A 695 7.29 -16.18 11.25
C CYS A 695 6.62 -17.19 10.30
N ILE A 696 6.28 -18.39 10.78
CA ILE A 696 5.49 -19.38 10.00
C ILE A 696 4.13 -18.78 9.61
N ARG A 697 3.41 -18.19 10.57
CA ARG A 697 2.12 -17.54 10.34
C ARG A 697 2.25 -16.44 9.27
N TRP A 698 3.31 -15.65 9.35
CA TRP A 698 3.56 -14.59 8.39
C TRP A 698 3.89 -15.13 6.98
N TYR A 699 4.67 -16.20 6.88
CA TYR A 699 4.93 -16.85 5.60
C TYR A 699 3.68 -17.49 4.97
N ASN A 700 2.72 -17.98 5.80
CA ASN A 700 1.44 -18.50 5.31
C ASN A 700 0.63 -17.43 4.56
N LEU A 701 0.79 -16.18 4.93
CA LEU A 701 0.18 -15.01 4.27
C LEU A 701 1.13 -14.38 3.27
N GLY A 702 2.35 -14.04 3.68
CA GLY A 702 3.32 -13.26 2.92
C GLY A 702 3.80 -13.93 1.64
N SER A 703 3.68 -15.27 1.55
CA SER A 703 3.91 -15.99 0.31
C SER A 703 2.90 -15.66 -0.80
N PHE A 704 1.82 -14.95 -0.47
CA PHE A 704 0.81 -14.48 -1.43
C PHE A 704 0.82 -12.96 -1.63
N TYR A 705 1.67 -12.21 -0.91
CA TYR A 705 1.83 -10.79 -1.23
C TYR A 705 2.26 -10.60 -2.69
N PRO A 706 1.82 -9.55 -3.37
CA PRO A 706 2.35 -9.22 -4.70
C PRO A 706 3.88 -9.15 -4.67
N PHE A 707 4.46 -8.31 -3.84
CA PHE A 707 5.90 -8.26 -3.53
C PHE A 707 6.21 -9.05 -2.27
N MET A 708 7.07 -10.08 -2.37
CA MET A 708 7.41 -11.01 -1.28
C MET A 708 8.87 -10.86 -0.87
N ARG A 709 9.14 -10.27 0.31
CA ARG A 709 10.50 -10.08 0.83
C ARG A 709 10.59 -10.40 2.32
N ASN A 710 11.58 -11.21 2.72
CA ASN A 710 12.03 -11.30 4.11
C ASN A 710 13.09 -10.22 4.36
N HIS A 711 12.90 -9.37 5.37
CA HIS A 711 13.82 -8.31 5.73
C HIS A 711 13.73 -7.99 7.22
N ASN A 712 14.86 -7.72 7.89
CA ASN A 712 14.87 -7.31 9.30
C ASN A 712 16.08 -6.44 9.69
N ASP A 713 15.94 -5.76 10.84
CA ASP A 713 16.89 -4.83 11.43
C ASP A 713 18.11 -5.53 12.03
N LYS A 714 19.26 -4.85 12.04
CA LYS A 714 20.53 -5.34 12.59
C LYS A 714 20.51 -5.61 14.09
N ARG A 715 19.60 -4.96 14.83
CA ARG A 715 19.44 -5.15 16.28
C ARG A 715 18.62 -6.39 16.62
N SER A 716 17.84 -6.88 15.65
CA SER A 716 17.04 -8.07 15.81
C SER A 716 17.82 -9.33 15.46
N LYS A 717 17.39 -10.48 16.01
CA LYS A 717 17.98 -11.79 15.65
C LYS A 717 17.73 -12.10 14.17
N ASP A 718 18.60 -12.98 13.64
CA ASP A 718 18.41 -13.50 12.30
C ASP A 718 17.05 -14.21 12.17
N GLN A 719 16.32 -13.90 11.13
CA GLN A 719 15.00 -14.51 10.83
C GLN A 719 14.97 -15.24 9.47
N PHE A 720 16.16 -15.70 9.02
CA PHE A 720 16.22 -16.60 7.89
C PHE A 720 15.47 -17.91 8.19
N PRO A 721 14.90 -18.61 7.20
CA PRO A 721 14.12 -19.82 7.45
C PRO A 721 14.82 -20.85 8.35
N TRP A 722 16.13 -20.98 8.26
CA TRP A 722 16.96 -21.92 9.07
C TRP A 722 17.38 -21.38 10.43
N SER A 723 17.27 -20.07 10.69
CA SER A 723 17.69 -19.48 11.98
C SER A 723 16.86 -19.97 13.17
N PHE A 724 15.67 -20.46 12.91
CA PHE A 724 14.77 -21.03 13.92
C PHE A 724 14.96 -22.55 14.10
N ALA A 725 15.78 -23.22 13.27
CA ALA A 725 15.94 -24.69 13.30
C ALA A 725 16.89 -25.17 14.40
N ASP A 726 17.84 -24.33 14.83
CA ASP A 726 18.96 -24.71 15.72
C ASP A 726 18.68 -24.53 17.22
N ILE A 727 17.45 -24.35 17.64
CA ILE A 727 17.11 -24.29 19.06
C ILE A 727 17.17 -25.72 19.61
N ASN A 728 18.38 -26.11 20.08
CA ASN A 728 18.66 -27.44 20.62
C ASN A 728 17.81 -27.70 21.88
N PRO A 729 16.93 -28.72 21.90
CA PRO A 729 16.01 -28.96 23.01
C PRO A 729 16.66 -29.39 24.33
N LYS A 730 18.00 -29.57 24.35
CA LYS A 730 18.72 -30.13 25.50
C LYS A 730 19.14 -29.10 26.56
N VAL A 731 18.96 -27.77 26.36
CA VAL A 731 19.64 -26.78 27.25
C VAL A 731 18.72 -26.08 28.26
N ASN A 732 17.40 -26.14 28.16
CA ASN A 732 16.56 -25.44 29.14
C ASN A 732 15.34 -26.25 29.66
N ASN A 733 15.33 -26.42 30.99
CA ASN A 733 14.30 -27.10 31.79
C ASN A 733 13.04 -26.26 32.06
N THR A 734 12.40 -25.65 31.08
CA THR A 734 11.11 -24.96 31.29
C THR A 734 9.99 -25.70 30.56
N LYS A 735 8.83 -25.83 31.25
CA LYS A 735 7.68 -26.64 30.79
C LYS A 735 6.98 -26.16 29.51
N ASP A 736 7.36 -25.01 29.00
CA ASP A 736 6.70 -24.38 27.81
C ASP A 736 7.28 -24.87 26.46
N LYS A 737 8.26 -25.80 26.46
CA LYS A 737 9.03 -26.18 25.27
C LYS A 737 8.50 -27.37 24.46
N ALA A 738 7.42 -28.01 24.89
CA ALA A 738 6.85 -29.15 24.16
C ALA A 738 6.11 -28.73 22.86
N THR A 739 5.69 -27.46 22.76
CA THR A 739 4.95 -26.92 21.61
C THR A 739 5.87 -26.37 20.50
N ASP A 740 7.08 -25.94 20.86
CA ASP A 740 7.99 -25.22 19.95
C ASP A 740 8.66 -26.12 18.88
N ASN A 741 8.73 -27.43 19.12
CA ASN A 741 9.34 -28.40 18.20
C ASN A 741 8.33 -29.12 17.27
N LYS A 742 7.07 -28.75 17.31
CA LYS A 742 6.01 -29.43 16.54
C LYS A 742 6.15 -29.20 15.04
N TYR A 743 6.63 -28.02 14.63
CA TYR A 743 6.64 -27.61 13.23
C TYR A 743 8.07 -27.51 12.68
N ASP A 744 8.29 -28.07 11.50
CA ASP A 744 9.49 -27.89 10.69
C ASP A 744 9.34 -26.62 9.84
N ILE A 745 9.88 -25.51 10.33
CA ILE A 745 9.76 -24.20 9.69
C ILE A 745 10.38 -24.19 8.29
N ILE A 746 11.51 -24.83 8.07
CA ILE A 746 12.17 -24.88 6.76
C ILE A 746 11.25 -25.54 5.73
N LYS A 747 10.67 -26.70 6.11
CA LYS A 747 9.73 -27.41 5.26
C LYS A 747 8.49 -26.58 4.95
N LEU A 748 7.89 -25.96 5.97
CA LEU A 748 6.66 -25.17 5.80
C LEU A 748 6.90 -23.94 4.92
N ILE A 749 7.99 -23.21 5.13
CA ILE A 749 8.35 -22.09 4.26
C ILE A 749 8.62 -22.56 2.83
N LYS A 750 9.37 -23.65 2.65
CA LYS A 750 9.61 -24.24 1.33
C LYS A 750 8.30 -24.60 0.62
N ASP A 751 7.38 -25.26 1.33
CA ASP A 751 6.08 -25.66 0.77
C ASP A 751 5.26 -24.43 0.35
N ASN A 752 5.21 -23.38 1.17
CA ASN A 752 4.50 -22.13 0.85
C ASN A 752 5.12 -21.39 -0.36
N VAL A 753 6.45 -21.29 -0.40
CA VAL A 753 7.15 -20.69 -1.54
C VAL A 753 6.90 -21.50 -2.82
N ASN A 754 6.87 -22.83 -2.73
CA ASN A 754 6.55 -23.69 -3.87
C ASN A 754 5.11 -23.50 -4.36
N ILE A 755 4.13 -23.28 -3.47
CA ILE A 755 2.76 -22.91 -3.86
C ILE A 755 2.80 -21.60 -4.65
N ARG A 756 3.47 -20.54 -4.13
CA ARG A 756 3.63 -19.28 -4.86
C ARG A 756 4.22 -19.50 -6.25
N TYR A 757 5.37 -20.20 -6.33
CA TYR A 757 6.05 -20.43 -7.61
C TYR A 757 5.19 -21.19 -8.61
N SER A 758 4.36 -22.10 -8.14
CA SER A 758 3.41 -22.81 -9.01
C SER A 758 2.40 -21.87 -9.66
N LEU A 759 2.11 -20.72 -9.05
CA LEU A 759 1.11 -19.72 -9.49
C LEU A 759 1.71 -18.45 -10.11
N LEU A 760 3.04 -18.33 -10.21
CA LEU A 760 3.66 -17.08 -10.69
C LEU A 760 3.20 -16.70 -12.11
N ARG A 761 2.92 -17.64 -12.99
CA ARG A 761 2.38 -17.37 -14.33
C ARG A 761 0.98 -16.77 -14.26
N TYR A 762 0.13 -17.25 -13.35
CA TYR A 762 -1.18 -16.68 -13.09
C TYR A 762 -1.04 -15.24 -12.51
N MET A 763 -0.22 -15.05 -11.49
CA MET A 763 0.03 -13.72 -10.89
C MET A 763 0.48 -12.70 -11.94
N TYR A 764 1.45 -13.08 -12.76
CA TYR A 764 2.00 -12.22 -13.80
C TYR A 764 0.96 -11.83 -14.85
N SER A 765 0.09 -12.78 -15.21
CA SER A 765 -1.02 -12.52 -16.13
C SER A 765 -2.04 -11.53 -15.55
N GLN A 766 -2.34 -11.63 -14.25
CA GLN A 766 -3.24 -10.68 -13.57
C GLN A 766 -2.64 -9.27 -13.49
N LEU A 767 -1.35 -9.15 -13.14
CA LEU A 767 -0.65 -7.86 -13.10
C LEU A 767 -0.53 -7.22 -14.50
N PHE A 768 -0.38 -8.04 -15.55
CA PHE A 768 -0.44 -7.57 -16.92
C PHE A 768 -1.80 -6.94 -17.25
N LEU A 769 -2.91 -7.56 -16.85
CA LEU A 769 -4.24 -7.01 -17.08
C LEU A 769 -4.43 -5.65 -16.39
N ILE A 770 -3.80 -5.44 -15.23
CA ILE A 770 -3.77 -4.14 -14.57
C ILE A 770 -2.94 -3.14 -15.38
N SER A 771 -1.77 -3.54 -15.85
CA SER A 771 -0.86 -2.64 -16.60
C SER A 771 -1.38 -2.20 -17.98
N ILE A 772 -2.48 -2.78 -18.43
CA ILE A 772 -3.22 -2.37 -19.64
C ILE A 772 -4.62 -1.84 -19.30
N ASN A 773 -4.89 -1.56 -18.05
CA ASN A 773 -6.15 -1.04 -17.52
C ASN A 773 -7.40 -1.93 -17.78
N GLU A 774 -7.22 -3.22 -17.98
CA GLU A 774 -8.34 -4.17 -18.03
C GLU A 774 -8.83 -4.58 -16.63
N LYS A 775 -7.95 -4.48 -15.59
CA LYS A 775 -8.24 -4.72 -14.18
C LYS A 775 -7.68 -3.59 -13.30
N GLY A 776 -8.27 -3.40 -12.11
CA GLY A 776 -7.87 -2.36 -11.16
C GLY A 776 -7.03 -2.85 -9.98
N SER A 777 -7.12 -4.14 -9.61
CA SER A 777 -6.53 -4.65 -8.37
C SER A 777 -6.11 -6.12 -8.46
N PHE A 778 -5.20 -6.54 -7.56
CA PHE A 778 -4.69 -7.92 -7.53
C PHE A 778 -4.87 -8.60 -6.16
N PHE A 779 -4.24 -8.09 -5.11
CA PHE A 779 -4.39 -8.59 -3.74
C PHE A 779 -5.42 -7.70 -3.02
N LYS A 780 -6.66 -8.17 -2.94
CA LYS A 780 -7.82 -7.32 -2.66
C LYS A 780 -8.80 -7.99 -1.69
N PRO A 781 -9.65 -7.23 -1.01
CA PRO A 781 -10.68 -7.81 -0.16
C PRO A 781 -11.75 -8.52 -0.99
N LEU A 782 -12.41 -9.51 -0.37
CA LEU A 782 -13.46 -10.31 -1.02
C LEU A 782 -14.57 -9.45 -1.63
N MET A 783 -14.95 -8.35 -0.99
CA MET A 783 -16.01 -7.44 -1.46
C MET A 783 -15.71 -6.77 -2.82
N PHE A 784 -14.46 -6.77 -3.29
CA PHE A 784 -14.15 -6.22 -4.62
C PHE A 784 -14.61 -7.17 -5.74
N GLU A 785 -14.70 -8.47 -5.46
CA GLU A 785 -15.26 -9.47 -6.37
C GLU A 785 -16.75 -9.74 -6.14
N PHE A 786 -17.23 -9.53 -4.92
CA PHE A 786 -18.59 -9.78 -4.51
C PHE A 786 -19.19 -8.56 -3.78
N PRO A 787 -19.33 -7.41 -4.48
CA PRO A 787 -19.73 -6.16 -3.84
C PRO A 787 -21.19 -6.13 -3.39
N GLU A 788 -22.03 -7.07 -3.86
CA GLU A 788 -23.44 -7.17 -3.48
C GLU A 788 -23.70 -8.17 -2.33
N GLU A 789 -22.66 -8.90 -1.92
CA GLU A 789 -22.75 -9.87 -0.83
C GLU A 789 -22.41 -9.20 0.51
N GLU A 790 -23.39 -9.00 1.38
CA GLU A 790 -23.20 -8.36 2.70
C GLU A 790 -22.09 -9.03 3.54
N THR A 791 -22.01 -10.35 3.47
CA THR A 791 -21.00 -11.15 4.18
C THR A 791 -19.57 -10.88 3.71
N SER A 792 -19.40 -10.26 2.54
CA SER A 792 -18.08 -9.85 2.02
C SER A 792 -17.48 -8.69 2.80
N TYR A 793 -18.30 -7.93 3.53
CA TYR A 793 -17.90 -6.77 4.35
C TYR A 793 -17.61 -7.14 5.81
N GLU A 794 -17.83 -8.39 6.20
CA GLU A 794 -17.48 -8.89 7.53
C GLU A 794 -16.06 -9.44 7.53
N ASP A 795 -15.28 -9.16 8.57
CA ASP A 795 -13.94 -9.70 8.78
C ASP A 795 -13.04 -9.58 7.52
N ILE A 796 -12.98 -8.36 7.00
CA ILE A 796 -12.46 -8.02 5.66
C ILE A 796 -11.03 -8.53 5.47
N GLU A 797 -10.14 -8.33 6.46
CA GLU A 797 -8.73 -8.69 6.38
C GLU A 797 -8.48 -10.21 6.39
N SER A 798 -9.47 -11.01 6.74
CA SER A 798 -9.35 -12.47 6.73
C SER A 798 -9.73 -13.12 5.40
N LYS A 799 -10.40 -12.41 4.50
CA LYS A 799 -10.92 -12.91 3.22
C LYS A 799 -10.29 -12.17 2.05
N ILE A 800 -9.23 -12.72 1.51
CA ILE A 800 -8.35 -12.05 0.56
C ILE A 800 -8.50 -12.69 -0.82
N MET A 801 -8.89 -11.92 -1.81
CA MET A 801 -8.81 -12.34 -3.20
C MET A 801 -7.40 -12.13 -3.73
N PHE A 802 -6.84 -13.17 -4.32
CA PHE A 802 -5.55 -13.22 -4.98
C PHE A 802 -5.78 -13.32 -6.50
N GLY A 803 -5.84 -12.18 -7.15
CA GLY A 803 -6.48 -12.02 -8.46
C GLY A 803 -7.98 -12.27 -8.37
N GLU A 804 -8.59 -12.71 -9.47
CA GLU A 804 -10.04 -12.99 -9.53
C GLU A 804 -10.40 -14.40 -9.11
N ALA A 805 -9.44 -15.34 -9.23
CA ALA A 805 -9.74 -16.75 -9.16
C ALA A 805 -9.48 -17.38 -7.79
N PHE A 806 -8.57 -16.85 -7.00
CA PHE A 806 -8.20 -17.45 -5.71
C PHE A 806 -8.69 -16.66 -4.52
N LEU A 807 -9.24 -17.38 -3.53
CA LEU A 807 -9.55 -16.88 -2.20
C LEU A 807 -8.55 -17.46 -1.19
N LEU A 808 -7.84 -16.59 -0.48
CA LEU A 808 -7.01 -16.91 0.67
C LEU A 808 -7.78 -16.56 1.95
N CYS A 809 -8.10 -17.57 2.76
CA CYS A 809 -8.64 -17.37 4.10
C CYS A 809 -7.46 -17.26 5.09
N ALA A 810 -7.20 -16.06 5.57
CA ALA A 810 -6.04 -15.74 6.38
C ALA A 810 -6.33 -15.81 7.88
N PHE A 811 -5.36 -16.36 8.62
CA PHE A 811 -5.28 -16.29 10.08
C PHE A 811 -4.09 -15.39 10.41
N TYR A 812 -4.28 -14.36 11.21
CA TYR A 812 -3.20 -13.46 11.64
C TYR A 812 -2.93 -13.51 13.15
N ASP A 813 -3.85 -14.02 13.94
CA ASP A 813 -3.70 -14.26 15.38
C ASP A 813 -3.21 -15.70 15.64
N LEU A 814 -2.14 -15.84 16.46
CA LEU A 814 -1.58 -17.16 16.84
C LEU A 814 -2.47 -17.92 17.85
N SER A 815 -3.33 -17.21 18.54
CA SER A 815 -4.28 -17.81 19.51
C SER A 815 -5.49 -18.44 18.86
N GLU A 816 -5.82 -18.09 17.63
CA GLU A 816 -6.94 -18.65 16.86
C GLU A 816 -6.67 -20.11 16.49
N LYS A 817 -7.48 -21.01 17.04
CA LYS A 817 -7.38 -22.46 16.74
C LYS A 817 -8.18 -22.87 15.52
N ASP A 818 -9.41 -22.42 15.48
CA ASP A 818 -10.36 -22.66 14.39
C ASP A 818 -11.20 -21.40 14.20
N LYS A 819 -11.56 -21.12 12.94
CA LYS A 819 -12.39 -19.97 12.57
C LYS A 819 -13.45 -20.37 11.56
N GLU A 820 -14.63 -19.80 11.69
CA GLU A 820 -15.72 -19.95 10.74
C GLU A 820 -15.66 -18.80 9.72
N PHE A 821 -15.68 -19.14 8.46
CA PHE A 821 -15.72 -18.20 7.35
C PHE A 821 -17.04 -18.33 6.60
N ILE A 822 -17.70 -17.21 6.35
CA ILE A 822 -18.88 -17.14 5.49
C ILE A 822 -18.40 -16.70 4.10
N LEU A 823 -18.70 -17.51 3.10
CA LEU A 823 -18.25 -17.32 1.73
C LEU A 823 -19.44 -17.09 0.79
N PRO A 824 -19.22 -16.49 -0.39
CA PRO A 824 -20.25 -16.41 -1.43
C PRO A 824 -20.72 -17.80 -1.86
N ASN A 825 -21.99 -17.89 -2.26
CA ASN A 825 -22.61 -19.15 -2.64
C ASN A 825 -22.22 -19.61 -4.05
N ILE A 826 -20.93 -19.94 -4.20
CA ILE A 826 -20.34 -20.52 -5.43
C ILE A 826 -19.43 -21.68 -5.05
N THR A 827 -19.00 -22.48 -6.04
CA THR A 827 -18.09 -23.59 -5.78
C THR A 827 -16.66 -23.10 -5.52
N PHE A 828 -16.08 -23.57 -4.41
CA PHE A 828 -14.67 -23.38 -4.06
C PHE A 828 -13.95 -24.73 -3.92
N ASN A 829 -12.81 -24.86 -4.55
CA ASN A 829 -11.97 -26.04 -4.50
C ASN A 829 -10.63 -25.74 -3.84
N LYS A 830 -10.20 -26.56 -2.88
CA LYS A 830 -8.92 -26.39 -2.18
C LYS A 830 -7.73 -26.59 -3.14
N TYR A 831 -6.87 -25.58 -3.23
CA TYR A 831 -5.62 -25.67 -4.00
C TYR A 831 -4.49 -26.26 -3.14
N PRO A 832 -3.61 -27.13 -3.67
CA PRO A 832 -3.57 -27.64 -5.05
C PRO A 832 -4.36 -28.94 -5.27
N SER A 833 -5.08 -29.46 -4.26
CA SER A 833 -5.70 -30.82 -4.34
C SER A 833 -6.87 -30.90 -5.34
N GLY A 834 -7.64 -29.83 -5.48
CA GLY A 834 -8.89 -29.83 -6.24
C GLY A 834 -10.12 -30.22 -5.41
N LYS A 835 -9.93 -30.61 -4.14
CA LYS A 835 -11.04 -31.05 -3.27
C LYS A 835 -12.04 -29.90 -3.07
N THR A 836 -13.30 -30.17 -3.38
CA THR A 836 -14.40 -29.22 -3.16
C THR A 836 -14.64 -29.00 -1.66
N VAL A 837 -14.77 -27.74 -1.26
CA VAL A 837 -15.05 -27.32 0.13
C VAL A 837 -16.39 -26.65 0.28
N LEU A 838 -16.90 -26.03 -0.78
CA LEU A 838 -18.23 -25.44 -0.88
C LEU A 838 -18.77 -25.68 -2.30
N ASN A 839 -20.05 -26.03 -2.45
CA ASN A 839 -20.68 -26.14 -3.75
C ASN A 839 -21.67 -25.00 -3.99
N HIS A 840 -21.82 -24.65 -5.25
CA HIS A 840 -22.87 -23.73 -5.68
C HIS A 840 -24.24 -24.29 -5.31
N GLY A 841 -25.05 -23.45 -4.65
CA GLY A 841 -26.38 -23.85 -4.19
C GLY A 841 -26.44 -24.56 -2.83
N ASP A 842 -25.32 -24.72 -2.13
CA ASP A 842 -25.31 -25.21 -0.73
C ASP A 842 -26.09 -24.21 0.15
N LYS A 843 -26.92 -24.75 1.07
CA LYS A 843 -27.74 -23.92 1.98
C LYS A 843 -26.89 -23.22 3.03
N ASP A 844 -25.79 -23.84 3.43
CA ASP A 844 -24.84 -23.31 4.41
C ASP A 844 -23.56 -22.94 3.70
N THR A 845 -23.28 -21.65 3.66
CA THR A 845 -22.07 -21.09 3.06
C THR A 845 -20.92 -20.90 4.07
N LYS A 846 -21.11 -21.47 5.28
CA LYS A 846 -20.13 -21.43 6.36
C LYS A 846 -19.14 -22.59 6.24
N ILE A 847 -17.86 -22.26 6.26
CA ILE A 847 -16.80 -23.26 6.32
C ILE A 847 -15.97 -23.04 7.58
N LYS A 848 -15.72 -24.14 8.32
CA LYS A 848 -14.85 -24.10 9.49
C LYS A 848 -13.44 -24.50 9.09
N LEU A 849 -12.49 -23.60 9.26
CA LEU A 849 -11.08 -23.80 8.94
C LEU A 849 -10.23 -23.87 10.20
N SER A 850 -9.15 -24.64 10.13
CA SER A 850 -8.21 -24.79 11.23
C SER A 850 -7.13 -23.74 11.22
N GLY A 851 -6.86 -23.08 12.36
CA GLY A 851 -5.77 -22.11 12.54
C GLY A 851 -4.39 -22.74 12.73
N LYS A 852 -4.18 -24.03 12.38
CA LYS A 852 -2.86 -24.66 12.48
C LYS A 852 -1.85 -23.97 11.56
N LEU A 853 -0.59 -23.93 12.03
CA LEU A 853 0.49 -23.27 11.31
C LEU A 853 0.95 -24.03 10.04
N ASP A 854 0.68 -25.31 9.94
CA ASP A 854 1.01 -26.17 8.79
C ASP A 854 -0.10 -26.24 7.74
N GLU A 855 -1.12 -25.39 7.86
CA GLU A 855 -2.22 -25.33 6.90
C GLU A 855 -2.33 -23.93 6.28
N VAL A 856 -2.34 -23.90 4.94
CA VAL A 856 -2.69 -22.72 4.14
C VAL A 856 -4.05 -22.96 3.49
N HIS A 857 -4.94 -22.00 3.62
CA HIS A 857 -6.29 -22.10 3.13
C HIS A 857 -6.48 -21.28 1.86
N LEU A 858 -5.97 -21.82 0.76
CA LEU A 858 -6.09 -21.24 -0.58
C LEU A 858 -7.12 -22.05 -1.38
N PHE A 859 -8.13 -21.35 -1.89
CA PHE A 859 -9.24 -21.96 -2.62
C PHE A 859 -9.34 -21.37 -4.03
N LEU A 860 -9.49 -22.24 -5.03
CA LEU A 860 -9.79 -21.85 -6.40
C LEU A 860 -11.32 -21.78 -6.58
N ARG A 861 -11.80 -20.64 -7.00
CA ARG A 861 -13.19 -20.36 -7.35
C ARG A 861 -13.56 -21.01 -8.69
N GLU A 862 -14.79 -21.49 -8.85
CA GLU A 862 -15.32 -22.02 -10.13
C GLU A 862 -15.32 -20.95 -11.23
N GLY A 863 -15.33 -21.39 -12.48
CA GLY A 863 -15.39 -20.53 -13.67
C GLY A 863 -14.05 -20.00 -14.17
N TYR A 864 -12.91 -20.52 -13.65
CA TYR A 864 -11.58 -20.03 -14.03
C TYR A 864 -10.66 -21.10 -14.58
N ILE A 865 -9.83 -20.68 -15.56
CA ILE A 865 -8.73 -21.47 -16.11
C ILE A 865 -7.42 -20.90 -15.60
N ILE A 866 -6.65 -21.72 -14.87
CA ILE A 866 -5.44 -21.29 -14.19
C ILE A 866 -4.21 -21.92 -14.83
N PRO A 867 -3.25 -21.11 -15.31
CA PRO A 867 -1.93 -21.61 -15.66
C PRO A 867 -1.12 -21.86 -14.38
N LYS A 868 -0.67 -23.09 -14.19
CA LYS A 868 0.24 -23.44 -13.10
C LYS A 868 1.51 -24.11 -13.64
N GLN A 869 2.55 -24.18 -12.81
CA GLN A 869 3.78 -24.93 -13.11
C GLN A 869 4.09 -25.91 -11.97
N ASN A 870 4.63 -27.06 -12.28
CA ASN A 870 4.91 -28.08 -11.28
C ASN A 870 6.19 -27.75 -10.49
N THR A 871 6.03 -27.37 -9.23
CA THR A 871 7.10 -27.03 -8.29
C THR A 871 7.18 -27.98 -7.08
N PHE A 872 6.22 -28.89 -6.93
CA PHE A 872 6.09 -29.71 -5.70
C PHE A 872 7.06 -30.88 -5.65
N ASN A 873 7.42 -31.44 -6.79
CA ASN A 873 8.26 -32.63 -6.90
C ASN A 873 9.67 -32.32 -7.44
N LYS A 874 10.02 -31.05 -7.56
CA LYS A 874 11.25 -30.58 -8.18
C LYS A 874 11.71 -29.29 -7.54
N TYR A 875 12.99 -29.18 -7.26
CA TYR A 875 13.57 -27.93 -6.82
C TYR A 875 13.73 -26.95 -7.99
N ILE A 876 13.09 -25.82 -7.86
CA ILE A 876 13.19 -24.67 -8.77
C ILE A 876 13.94 -23.56 -8.03
N LEU A 877 15.14 -23.21 -8.49
CA LEU A 877 15.96 -22.20 -7.81
C LEU A 877 15.34 -20.81 -7.85
N ASN A 878 14.84 -20.41 -9.03
CA ASN A 878 14.33 -19.07 -9.28
C ASN A 878 13.37 -19.03 -10.47
N THR A 879 12.82 -17.88 -10.79
CA THR A 879 11.88 -17.68 -11.89
C THR A 879 12.49 -17.95 -13.28
N MET A 880 13.81 -17.72 -13.46
CA MET A 880 14.48 -18.09 -14.70
C MET A 880 14.44 -19.60 -14.92
N LYS A 881 14.66 -20.39 -13.85
CA LYS A 881 14.51 -21.85 -13.89
C LYS A 881 13.06 -22.27 -14.04
N LEU A 882 12.14 -21.55 -13.47
CA LEU A 882 10.71 -21.80 -13.65
C LEU A 882 10.27 -21.65 -15.12
N ARG A 883 10.83 -20.69 -15.86
CA ARG A 883 10.56 -20.55 -17.31
C ARG A 883 11.07 -21.72 -18.16
N GLU A 884 11.87 -22.63 -17.58
CA GLU A 884 12.29 -23.88 -18.22
C GLU A 884 11.27 -25.02 -18.03
N GLU A 885 10.25 -24.82 -17.18
CA GLU A 885 9.20 -25.82 -16.91
C GLU A 885 7.99 -25.60 -17.84
N LYS A 886 7.32 -26.71 -18.17
CA LYS A 886 6.05 -26.69 -18.91
C LYS A 886 4.94 -26.06 -18.09
N ILE A 887 3.91 -25.58 -18.76
CA ILE A 887 2.71 -25.07 -18.12
C ILE A 887 1.65 -26.17 -18.05
N ASP A 888 0.98 -26.24 -16.91
CA ASP A 888 -0.21 -27.05 -16.71
C ASP A 888 -1.42 -26.14 -16.65
N LEU A 889 -2.57 -26.60 -17.12
CA LEU A 889 -3.83 -25.86 -17.02
C LEU A 889 -4.77 -26.55 -16.03
N ILE A 890 -5.33 -25.78 -15.12
CA ILE A 890 -6.50 -26.18 -14.32
C ILE A 890 -7.72 -25.50 -14.92
N ILE A 891 -8.68 -26.26 -15.36
CA ILE A 891 -10.00 -25.80 -15.81
C ILE A 891 -10.99 -26.11 -14.69
N ASN A 892 -11.35 -25.11 -13.89
CA ASN A 892 -12.29 -25.25 -12.79
C ASN A 892 -13.67 -24.78 -13.24
N VAL A 893 -14.52 -25.70 -13.64
CA VAL A 893 -15.80 -25.37 -14.28
C VAL A 893 -16.86 -24.91 -13.27
N ASP A 894 -17.65 -23.93 -13.72
CA ASP A 894 -18.80 -23.42 -12.98
C ASP A 894 -20.06 -24.29 -13.14
N CYS A 895 -21.17 -23.85 -12.56
CA CYS A 895 -22.46 -24.54 -12.63
C CYS A 895 -23.07 -24.53 -14.05
N TYR A 896 -22.57 -23.70 -14.96
CA TYR A 896 -22.99 -23.64 -16.37
C TYR A 896 -22.02 -24.38 -17.31
N ASN A 897 -21.07 -25.12 -16.76
CA ASN A 897 -20.00 -25.78 -17.49
C ASN A 897 -19.16 -24.82 -18.34
N GLN A 898 -18.75 -23.70 -17.71
CA GLN A 898 -17.94 -22.66 -18.31
C GLN A 898 -16.71 -22.33 -17.45
N SER A 899 -15.66 -21.84 -18.10
CA SER A 899 -14.47 -21.28 -17.43
C SER A 899 -13.72 -20.38 -18.39
N GLN A 900 -13.03 -19.38 -17.84
CA GLN A 900 -12.21 -18.44 -18.60
C GLN A 900 -10.84 -18.24 -17.96
N GLY A 901 -9.86 -17.84 -18.76
CA GLY A 901 -8.53 -17.52 -18.26
C GLY A 901 -7.67 -16.80 -19.28
N VAL A 902 -6.62 -16.15 -18.78
CA VAL A 902 -5.65 -15.44 -19.60
C VAL A 902 -4.24 -15.84 -19.21
N ILE A 903 -3.36 -15.99 -20.21
CA ILE A 903 -1.93 -16.16 -19.98
C ILE A 903 -1.17 -15.09 -20.75
N PHE A 904 -0.26 -14.44 -20.04
CA PHE A 904 0.65 -13.45 -20.59
C PHE A 904 2.09 -13.98 -20.65
N TYR A 905 2.77 -13.71 -21.76
CA TYR A 905 4.17 -14.09 -21.98
C TYR A 905 4.96 -12.93 -22.59
N ASP A 906 6.12 -12.67 -21.99
CA ASP A 906 7.13 -11.75 -22.53
C ASP A 906 8.55 -12.21 -22.15
N ASN A 907 9.54 -11.42 -22.54
CA ASN A 907 10.96 -11.66 -22.20
C ASN A 907 11.48 -10.67 -21.13
N ASP A 908 10.63 -9.99 -20.38
CA ASP A 908 10.96 -8.88 -19.47
C ASP A 908 11.71 -7.72 -20.17
N GLU A 909 11.55 -7.60 -21.50
CA GLU A 909 12.11 -6.46 -22.22
C GLU A 909 11.32 -5.19 -21.89
N ILE A 910 12.00 -4.07 -21.97
CA ILE A 910 11.42 -2.74 -21.86
C ILE A 910 10.27 -2.57 -22.86
N ASP A 911 9.66 -1.72 -23.21
CA ASP A 911 8.69 -1.48 -24.31
C ASP A 911 7.79 -2.67 -24.71
N THR A 912 7.77 -3.75 -23.92
CA THR A 912 6.97 -4.94 -24.25
C THR A 912 5.51 -4.57 -24.46
N ILE A 913 4.95 -3.70 -23.61
CA ILE A 913 3.54 -3.31 -23.65
C ILE A 913 3.31 -2.25 -24.73
N SER A 914 4.07 -1.16 -24.73
CA SER A 914 3.93 -0.05 -25.68
C SER A 914 4.13 -0.46 -27.13
N GLU A 915 5.13 -1.31 -27.41
CA GLU A 915 5.38 -1.87 -28.75
C GLU A 915 4.59 -3.15 -29.03
N LYS A 916 3.76 -3.60 -28.11
CA LYS A 916 2.96 -4.82 -28.18
C LYS A 916 3.81 -6.07 -28.50
N ARG A 917 5.02 -6.17 -27.93
CA ARG A 917 5.94 -7.31 -28.11
C ARG A 917 5.70 -8.41 -27.07
N PHE A 918 4.51 -9.01 -27.07
CA PHE A 918 4.13 -10.06 -26.14
C PHE A 918 3.19 -11.07 -26.79
N TYR A 919 2.94 -12.17 -26.09
CA TYR A 919 1.86 -13.10 -26.40
C TYR A 919 0.82 -13.03 -25.28
N ARG A 920 -0.44 -12.84 -25.69
CA ARG A 920 -1.61 -13.01 -24.84
C ARG A 920 -2.37 -14.24 -25.33
N VAL A 921 -2.71 -15.12 -24.44
CA VAL A 921 -3.49 -16.33 -24.70
C VAL A 921 -4.78 -16.24 -23.91
N ASP A 922 -5.88 -15.95 -24.60
CA ASP A 922 -7.22 -15.93 -24.03
C ASP A 922 -7.83 -17.32 -24.17
N MET A 923 -8.37 -17.85 -23.10
CA MET A 923 -8.92 -19.19 -22.99
C MET A 923 -10.37 -19.13 -22.56
N ASN A 924 -11.25 -19.84 -23.27
CA ASN A 924 -12.66 -19.91 -22.93
C ASN A 924 -13.15 -21.36 -23.06
N PHE A 925 -13.59 -21.94 -21.96
CA PHE A 925 -14.16 -23.28 -21.90
C PHE A 925 -15.69 -23.21 -21.85
N THR A 926 -16.34 -23.89 -22.79
CA THR A 926 -17.81 -23.95 -22.88
C THR A 926 -18.22 -25.24 -23.59
N ASN A 927 -19.23 -25.97 -23.12
CA ASN A 927 -19.75 -27.18 -23.74
C ASN A 927 -18.66 -28.21 -24.02
N ASN A 928 -17.83 -28.52 -23.06
CA ASN A 928 -16.72 -29.47 -23.14
C ASN A 928 -15.68 -29.11 -24.21
N LYS A 929 -15.59 -27.88 -24.57
CA LYS A 929 -14.65 -27.35 -25.57
C LYS A 929 -13.87 -26.17 -24.98
N LEU A 930 -12.56 -26.23 -25.03
CA LEU A 930 -11.67 -25.14 -24.73
C LEU A 930 -11.22 -24.44 -26.02
N ASN A 931 -11.63 -23.23 -26.24
CA ASN A 931 -11.16 -22.37 -27.33
C ASN A 931 -9.97 -21.54 -26.84
N ILE A 932 -8.93 -21.47 -27.68
CA ILE A 932 -7.70 -20.76 -27.37
C ILE A 932 -7.45 -19.71 -28.46
N VAL A 933 -7.49 -18.45 -28.04
CA VAL A 933 -7.18 -17.31 -28.92
C VAL A 933 -5.83 -16.73 -28.51
N THR A 934 -4.86 -16.81 -29.41
CA THR A 934 -3.53 -16.24 -29.18
C THR A 934 -3.37 -14.96 -29.97
N THR A 935 -3.21 -13.86 -29.28
CA THR A 935 -2.81 -12.58 -29.89
C THR A 935 -1.29 -12.58 -30.02
N LYS A 936 -0.82 -12.64 -31.27
CA LYS A 936 0.62 -12.56 -31.59
C LYS A 936 0.92 -11.14 -32.03
N ASN A 937 1.84 -10.48 -31.38
CA ASN A 937 2.46 -9.27 -31.90
C ASN A 937 3.87 -9.53 -32.44
N ASN A 938 4.17 -9.04 -33.52
CA ASN A 938 5.03 -9.39 -34.69
C ASN A 938 6.53 -9.65 -34.45
N LEU A 939 7.12 -9.71 -33.26
CA LEU A 939 8.60 -9.70 -33.17
C LEU A 939 9.27 -10.68 -32.21
N LEU A 940 8.55 -11.37 -31.34
CA LEU A 940 9.21 -12.25 -30.36
C LEU A 940 9.07 -13.74 -30.72
N ARG A 941 10.20 -14.39 -31.01
CA ARG A 941 10.27 -15.84 -30.83
C ARG A 941 10.42 -16.13 -29.32
N TYR A 942 9.32 -16.38 -28.65
CA TYR A 942 9.34 -16.84 -27.27
C TYR A 942 9.99 -18.23 -27.20
N LYS A 943 11.16 -18.29 -26.55
CA LYS A 943 11.99 -19.53 -26.58
C LYS A 943 11.83 -20.40 -25.34
N ASN A 944 11.22 -19.88 -24.28
CA ASN A 944 11.11 -20.57 -22.99
C ASN A 944 10.18 -21.78 -23.07
N LYS A 945 10.38 -22.77 -22.21
CA LYS A 945 9.62 -24.00 -22.20
C LYS A 945 8.23 -23.86 -21.58
N ASP A 946 7.98 -22.83 -20.78
CA ASP A 946 6.67 -22.56 -20.20
C ASP A 946 5.57 -22.19 -21.23
N LYS A 947 5.89 -22.14 -22.50
CA LYS A 947 4.92 -22.11 -23.60
C LYS A 947 4.37 -23.51 -23.98
N PHE A 948 5.04 -24.59 -23.53
CA PHE A 948 4.63 -25.94 -23.84
C PHE A 948 3.69 -26.49 -22.76
N LEU A 949 2.64 -27.15 -23.19
CA LEU A 949 1.64 -27.74 -22.32
C LEU A 949 2.18 -29.04 -21.70
N GLY A 950 2.13 -29.14 -20.39
CA GLY A 950 2.53 -30.31 -19.59
C GLY A 950 1.36 -31.21 -19.27
N SER A 951 0.28 -30.63 -18.69
CA SER A 951 -0.95 -31.34 -18.36
C SER A 951 -2.17 -30.43 -18.43
N VAL A 952 -3.36 -31.05 -18.49
CA VAL A 952 -4.63 -30.36 -18.31
C VAL A 952 -5.44 -31.09 -17.24
N GLU A 953 -5.89 -30.35 -16.22
CA GLU A 953 -6.76 -30.86 -15.18
C GLU A 953 -8.15 -30.24 -15.33
N ILE A 954 -9.20 -31.04 -15.35
CA ILE A 954 -10.58 -30.55 -15.22
C ILE A 954 -11.06 -30.84 -13.81
N TRP A 955 -11.33 -29.77 -13.06
CA TRP A 955 -11.90 -29.85 -11.72
C TRP A 955 -13.43 -29.74 -11.79
N ASN A 956 -14.16 -30.27 -10.80
CA ASN A 956 -15.60 -30.45 -10.82
C ASN A 956 -16.03 -31.30 -12.05
N ALA A 957 -15.27 -32.35 -12.33
CA ALA A 957 -15.38 -33.12 -13.56
C ALA A 957 -16.75 -33.80 -13.74
N GLY A 958 -17.49 -34.00 -12.65
CA GLY A 958 -18.88 -34.46 -12.68
C GLY A 958 -19.83 -33.52 -13.44
N LYS A 959 -19.50 -32.24 -13.58
CA LYS A 959 -20.26 -31.25 -14.38
C LYS A 959 -20.00 -31.40 -15.90
N VAL A 960 -18.80 -31.93 -16.28
CA VAL A 960 -18.36 -32.08 -17.67
C VAL A 960 -18.74 -33.44 -18.23
N TYR A 961 -18.61 -34.49 -17.42
CA TYR A 961 -18.77 -35.87 -17.89
C TYR A 961 -19.99 -36.54 -17.25
N GLU A 962 -20.96 -36.91 -18.07
CA GLU A 962 -22.10 -37.69 -17.60
C GLU A 962 -21.67 -39.03 -17.02
N ASN A 963 -22.22 -39.38 -15.85
CA ASN A 963 -21.97 -40.67 -15.18
C ASN A 963 -20.50 -40.92 -14.83
N ILE A 964 -19.71 -39.86 -14.54
CA ILE A 964 -18.31 -39.98 -14.12
C ILE A 964 -18.19 -40.92 -12.92
N GLY A 965 -17.19 -41.82 -12.96
CA GLY A 965 -16.93 -42.78 -11.88
C GLY A 965 -17.88 -43.97 -11.78
N LYS A 966 -19.02 -43.99 -12.50
CA LYS A 966 -19.96 -45.16 -12.49
C LYS A 966 -19.47 -46.27 -13.35
N ASP A 967 -18.79 -46.00 -14.46
CA ASP A 967 -18.20 -47.02 -15.34
C ASP A 967 -16.68 -47.01 -15.20
N LYS A 968 -16.10 -48.03 -14.57
CA LYS A 968 -14.64 -48.19 -14.40
C LYS A 968 -13.87 -48.31 -15.71
N ASN A 969 -14.55 -48.60 -16.81
CA ASN A 969 -13.96 -48.78 -18.16
C ASN A 969 -14.14 -47.54 -19.04
N LYS A 970 -14.81 -46.47 -18.55
CA LYS A 970 -15.01 -45.25 -19.31
C LYS A 970 -13.63 -44.58 -19.55
N LYS A 971 -13.33 -44.31 -20.80
CA LYS A 971 -12.13 -43.61 -21.21
C LYS A 971 -12.49 -42.15 -21.41
N TYR A 972 -11.79 -41.25 -20.70
CA TYR A 972 -11.87 -39.81 -20.88
C TYR A 972 -10.84 -39.43 -21.93
N ARG A 973 -11.24 -38.63 -22.92
CA ARG A 973 -10.37 -38.26 -24.03
C ARG A 973 -10.31 -36.77 -24.21
N MET A 974 -9.10 -36.26 -24.36
CA MET A 974 -8.81 -34.90 -24.76
C MET A 974 -8.29 -34.91 -26.18
N GLU A 975 -8.92 -34.18 -27.05
CA GLU A 975 -8.57 -34.05 -28.47
C GLU A 975 -8.07 -32.64 -28.72
N ILE A 976 -6.83 -32.47 -29.19
CA ILE A 976 -6.21 -31.19 -29.46
C ILE A 976 -6.20 -30.94 -30.96
N ASN A 977 -6.86 -29.87 -31.40
CA ASN A 977 -6.85 -29.40 -32.78
C ASN A 977 -5.91 -28.20 -32.90
N PHE A 978 -5.02 -28.23 -33.89
CA PHE A 978 -4.02 -27.21 -34.12
C PHE A 978 -4.47 -26.18 -35.16
N LYS A 979 -3.92 -24.97 -35.12
CA LYS A 979 -4.12 -23.94 -36.14
C LYS A 979 -3.64 -24.46 -37.51
N LYS A 980 -4.24 -23.96 -38.59
CA LYS A 980 -3.99 -24.45 -39.97
C LYS A 980 -2.54 -24.30 -40.45
N ASP A 981 -1.76 -23.43 -39.85
CA ASP A 981 -0.35 -23.16 -40.12
C ASP A 981 0.61 -23.96 -39.19
N ALA A 982 0.08 -24.79 -38.31
CA ALA A 982 0.87 -25.73 -37.52
C ALA A 982 1.15 -27.02 -38.32
N ASP A 983 2.43 -27.45 -38.35
CA ASP A 983 2.85 -28.71 -39.00
C ASP A 983 2.35 -29.96 -38.24
N LYS A 984 1.15 -29.93 -37.67
CA LYS A 984 0.58 -30.99 -36.85
C LYS A 984 -0.90 -31.20 -37.15
N ASP A 985 -1.25 -32.47 -37.30
CA ASP A 985 -2.63 -32.92 -37.32
C ASP A 985 -3.17 -33.00 -35.86
N LYS A 986 -4.32 -33.59 -35.71
CA LYS A 986 -5.01 -33.82 -34.45
C LYS A 986 -4.26 -34.78 -33.52
N GLU A 987 -4.21 -34.43 -32.19
CA GLU A 987 -3.68 -35.33 -31.16
C GLU A 987 -4.78 -35.77 -30.19
N ILE A 988 -4.71 -37.00 -29.69
CA ILE A 988 -5.67 -37.59 -28.73
C ILE A 988 -4.92 -38.11 -27.51
N ILE A 989 -5.34 -37.65 -26.31
CA ILE A 989 -4.75 -38.00 -25.03
C ILE A 989 -5.82 -38.59 -24.11
N GLU A 990 -5.49 -39.72 -23.46
CA GLU A 990 -6.38 -40.38 -22.49
C GLU A 990 -6.17 -39.79 -21.09
N GLY A 991 -7.28 -39.44 -20.42
CA GLY A 991 -7.29 -38.87 -19.07
C GLY A 991 -7.57 -39.94 -18.00
N LYS A 992 -7.13 -39.63 -16.77
CA LYS A 992 -7.38 -40.45 -15.57
C LYS A 992 -8.29 -39.66 -14.62
N TYR A 993 -9.33 -40.32 -14.14
CA TYR A 993 -10.25 -39.75 -13.15
C TYR A 993 -9.76 -40.01 -11.73
N ASP A 994 -9.67 -38.94 -10.96
CA ASP A 994 -9.47 -38.93 -9.50
C ASP A 994 -10.82 -38.73 -8.81
N SER A 995 -11.37 -39.82 -8.26
CA SER A 995 -12.71 -39.79 -7.65
C SER A 995 -12.74 -39.14 -6.25
N GLU A 996 -11.59 -38.94 -5.60
CA GLU A 996 -11.51 -38.30 -4.29
C GLU A 996 -11.65 -36.77 -4.41
N ASN A 997 -11.13 -36.24 -5.50
CA ASN A 997 -11.08 -34.79 -5.74
C ASN A 997 -11.99 -34.33 -6.91
N ASP A 998 -12.82 -35.22 -7.45
CA ASP A 998 -13.68 -34.99 -8.62
C ASP A 998 -12.97 -34.28 -9.79
N LYS A 999 -11.83 -34.84 -10.22
CA LYS A 999 -11.05 -34.27 -11.31
C LYS A 999 -10.58 -35.31 -12.33
N VAL A 1000 -10.45 -34.89 -13.58
CA VAL A 1000 -9.80 -35.66 -14.65
C VAL A 1000 -8.48 -35.05 -15.03
N VAL A 1001 -7.42 -35.82 -15.07
CA VAL A 1001 -6.06 -35.32 -15.40
C VAL A 1001 -5.60 -35.94 -16.73
N TYR A 1002 -5.19 -35.09 -17.65
CA TYR A 1002 -4.60 -35.43 -18.94
C TYR A 1002 -3.13 -35.08 -18.94
N GLU A 1003 -2.24 -36.08 -18.91
CA GLU A 1003 -0.80 -35.86 -18.94
C GLU A 1003 -0.27 -35.94 -20.38
N ILE A 1004 0.45 -34.92 -20.81
CA ILE A 1004 1.07 -34.85 -22.11
C ILE A 1004 2.46 -35.50 -22.03
N ASN A 1005 2.62 -36.67 -22.70
CA ASN A 1005 3.83 -37.46 -22.59
C ASN A 1005 5.04 -36.75 -23.23
N GLU A 1006 6.02 -36.39 -22.40
CA GLU A 1006 7.25 -35.69 -22.81
C GLU A 1006 8.07 -36.37 -23.92
N LYS A 1007 7.99 -37.69 -24.02
CA LYS A 1007 8.76 -38.45 -25.03
C LYS A 1007 8.16 -38.36 -26.44
N LYS A 1008 6.93 -37.87 -26.56
CA LYS A 1008 6.22 -37.86 -27.83
C LYS A 1008 6.02 -36.45 -28.40
N TRP A 1009 5.72 -35.43 -27.55
CA TRP A 1009 5.28 -34.13 -28.07
C TRP A 1009 5.68 -32.93 -27.21
N ASP A 1010 6.22 -31.88 -27.85
CA ASP A 1010 6.25 -30.52 -27.33
C ASP A 1010 5.08 -29.76 -27.96
N ILE A 1011 3.95 -29.72 -27.29
CA ILE A 1011 2.74 -29.02 -27.75
C ILE A 1011 2.78 -27.58 -27.23
N SER A 1012 3.04 -26.65 -28.16
CA SER A 1012 3.01 -25.24 -27.83
C SER A 1012 1.57 -24.74 -27.71
N ILE A 1013 1.23 -24.08 -26.57
CA ILE A 1013 -0.09 -23.49 -26.35
C ILE A 1013 -0.43 -22.43 -27.42
N PHE A 1014 0.58 -21.83 -28.04
CA PHE A 1014 0.38 -20.82 -29.08
C PHE A 1014 -0.14 -21.41 -30.41
N ASP A 1015 0.03 -22.72 -30.61
CA ASP A 1015 -0.32 -23.43 -31.85
C ASP A 1015 -1.66 -24.15 -31.74
N ILE A 1016 -2.27 -24.18 -30.56
CA ILE A 1016 -3.58 -24.80 -30.32
C ILE A 1016 -4.68 -23.82 -30.77
N GLU A 1017 -5.68 -24.33 -31.50
CA GLU A 1017 -6.92 -23.63 -31.86
C GLU A 1017 -8.03 -23.97 -30.87
N GLU A 1018 -8.22 -25.28 -30.63
CA GLU A 1018 -9.24 -25.76 -29.70
C GLU A 1018 -8.86 -27.11 -29.08
N VAL A 1019 -9.48 -27.41 -27.92
CA VAL A 1019 -9.39 -28.70 -27.26
C VAL A 1019 -10.80 -29.22 -26.95
N LEU A 1020 -11.09 -30.44 -27.39
CA LEU A 1020 -12.36 -31.12 -27.17
C LEU A 1020 -12.19 -32.18 -26.06
N PHE A 1021 -13.13 -32.23 -25.12
CA PHE A 1021 -13.15 -33.16 -24.00
C PHE A 1021 -14.32 -34.14 -24.12
N ASN A 1022 -14.03 -35.40 -24.36
CA ASN A 1022 -14.99 -36.49 -24.67
C ASN A 1022 -14.98 -37.63 -23.64
#